data_3f35e14f976cfc8588b3c69d4a71a378
#
_entry.id   3f35e14f976cfc8588b3c69d4a71a378
#
_cell.length_a   1.000
_cell.length_b   1.000
_cell.length_c   1.000
_cell.angle_alpha   90.00
_cell.angle_beta   90.00
_cell.angle_gamma   90.00
#
_symmetry.space_group_name_H-M   'P 1'
#
loop_
_entity.id
_entity.type
_entity.pdbx_description
1 polymer ?
#
loop_
_entity_poly.entity_id
_entity_poly.type
_entity_poly.pdbx_seq_one_letter_code
_entity_poly.pdbx_strand_id
1 'polypeptide(L)'
;MITITILKRLLKLIVVIPILFILGILLLDFFPEVEHDYTSTKNDVVLSNSLSGDDAYSTKLSVSDDGSLTIKRNLKSNDKPNNTNRAWTILVYLCGSDLESEDGCATLDINEMAEATASDDYIYVVQTGGTNSWDNDYISSDSIQRLSISNGKVTVLQELEAQNMGEADTLANFLAWGVENFPATNTGLVLWNHGGGSIYGVCYDENFDDDSLTLKELDQAFTMASPYVDNKLEFVGFDACLMSSIETANILVPHANYMVASQETESAYGWDYTAIGNYLAEYPNCNGAELGATICDSFYASAEVSDEDYESTLSCVDLSKVDTLMDSLNLFYSDLYDATTDSTTLAEVSRSVSEVLNFGGNNSTEGYTNLIDLGGMVSSLSEYSNYSDTVLQSLNDCVVYSRYGEDRQGSTGLSILYPLTSFDDYEYTILKDVCVSPYYMSYIDRLSYANANGGNLNGYSNDVWSIFWNNDDSSQMDYWLESGDSMVLLSEQPYLDDDGYYCFTINSDSLDYTQTIYCNVMQYIDDTNVYDLGTDDYVYIDWNSGQVTDGFDGMWYSLADGQPLSTYLVEQNDDYNIYSVPVLLNGEYTYLRVQYSYPDGTTKILGAWDGIQDNGLSSRDTYSLQAGDTIVPIYDCYIDQGDYYDYSDYSYGTEYTYKGDGNDVLLGVLPKGDYCYSFIIYDIFGQSTYSDYVIFSVDEDGQVYY
;
A
#
# COMPACT_ATOMS: atom_id res chain seq x y z
N MET A 1 -34.63 9.75 9.34
CA MET A 1 -33.54 8.80 9.06
C MET A 1 -32.42 8.93 10.09
N ILE A 2 -31.90 10.11 10.37
CA ILE A 2 -30.81 10.39 11.34
C ILE A 2 -31.04 9.77 12.72
N THR A 3 -32.25 9.74 13.23
CA THR A 3 -32.56 9.22 14.59
C THR A 3 -32.42 7.68 14.70
N ILE A 4 -32.54 6.95 13.60
CA ILE A 4 -32.43 5.48 13.59
C ILE A 4 -30.97 5.05 13.55
N THR A 5 -30.12 5.80 12.88
CA THR A 5 -28.68 5.55 12.78
C THR A 5 -27.97 5.83 14.11
N ILE A 6 -28.31 6.94 14.76
CA ILE A 6 -27.80 7.27 16.11
C ILE A 6 -28.27 6.23 17.16
N LEU A 7 -29.51 5.73 17.04
CA LEU A 7 -30.01 4.70 17.94
C LEU A 7 -29.33 3.34 17.71
N LYS A 8 -28.96 3.02 16.46
CA LYS A 8 -28.16 1.83 16.13
C LYS A 8 -26.73 1.93 16.65
N ARG A 9 -26.07 3.09 16.51
CA ARG A 9 -24.73 3.34 17.08
C ARG A 9 -24.74 3.29 18.61
N LEU A 10 -25.72 3.88 19.26
CA LEU A 10 -25.89 3.78 20.72
C LEU A 10 -26.24 2.36 21.22
N LEU A 11 -26.96 1.57 20.44
CA LEU A 11 -27.21 0.15 20.77
C LEU A 11 -25.94 -0.70 20.54
N LYS A 12 -25.15 -0.44 19.50
CA LYS A 12 -23.82 -1.05 19.31
C LYS A 12 -22.92 -0.76 20.53
N LEU A 13 -22.78 0.48 20.95
CA LEU A 13 -21.94 0.87 22.10
C LEU A 13 -22.37 0.19 23.43
N ILE A 14 -23.65 -0.04 23.65
CA ILE A 14 -24.15 -0.63 24.92
C ILE A 14 -24.03 -2.15 24.94
N VAL A 15 -24.01 -2.81 23.77
CA VAL A 15 -23.99 -4.27 23.66
C VAL A 15 -22.61 -4.81 23.25
N VAL A 16 -21.87 -4.08 22.40
CA VAL A 16 -20.59 -4.51 21.84
C VAL A 16 -19.43 -4.30 22.81
N ILE A 17 -19.36 -3.17 23.54
CA ILE A 17 -18.28 -2.94 24.53
C ILE A 17 -18.25 -4.02 25.63
N PRO A 18 -19.37 -4.47 26.21
CA PRO A 18 -19.34 -5.61 27.14
C PRO A 18 -19.04 -6.94 26.47
N ILE A 19 -19.38 -7.11 25.17
CA ILE A 19 -19.10 -8.34 24.43
C ILE A 19 -17.62 -8.37 24.03
N LEU A 20 -17.03 -7.27 23.61
CA LEU A 20 -15.59 -7.15 23.34
C LEU A 20 -14.76 -7.31 24.62
N PHE A 21 -15.23 -6.77 25.74
CA PHE A 21 -14.57 -6.97 27.05
C PHE A 21 -14.69 -8.43 27.52
N ILE A 22 -15.78 -9.12 27.16
CA ILE A 22 -15.99 -10.55 27.47
C ILE A 22 -15.23 -11.43 26.47
N LEU A 23 -15.15 -11.06 25.19
CA LEU A 23 -14.34 -11.74 24.16
C LEU A 23 -12.84 -11.53 24.40
N GLY A 24 -12.41 -10.31 24.72
CA GLY A 24 -11.03 -10.04 25.13
C GLY A 24 -10.62 -10.78 26.41
N ILE A 25 -11.54 -10.95 27.39
CA ILE A 25 -11.29 -11.76 28.60
C ILE A 25 -11.34 -13.26 28.27
N LEU A 26 -12.11 -13.69 27.24
CA LEU A 26 -12.17 -15.09 26.81
C LEU A 26 -10.98 -15.48 25.92
N LEU A 27 -10.43 -14.54 25.14
CA LEU A 27 -9.20 -14.74 24.34
C LEU A 27 -7.93 -14.81 25.20
N LEU A 28 -7.91 -14.14 26.37
CA LEU A 28 -6.78 -14.16 27.31
C LEU A 28 -6.57 -15.51 28.03
N ASP A 29 -7.49 -16.48 27.88
CA ASP A 29 -7.43 -17.78 28.59
C ASP A 29 -7.29 -19.00 27.65
N PHE A 30 -7.22 -18.80 26.29
CA PHE A 30 -7.02 -19.92 25.38
C PHE A 30 -5.53 -20.16 25.13
N PHE A 31 -4.99 -21.19 25.74
CA PHE A 31 -3.67 -21.70 25.43
C PHE A 31 -3.84 -23.03 24.70
N PRO A 32 -3.40 -23.15 23.42
CA PRO A 32 -3.49 -24.41 22.70
C PRO A 32 -2.64 -25.49 23.38
N GLU A 33 -3.04 -26.74 23.26
CA GLU A 33 -2.20 -27.86 23.68
C GLU A 33 -0.98 -27.95 22.76
N VAL A 34 0.23 -27.77 23.29
CA VAL A 34 1.48 -27.80 22.51
C VAL A 34 2.19 -29.14 22.72
N GLU A 35 2.59 -29.77 21.61
CA GLU A 35 3.36 -31.03 21.61
C GLU A 35 4.56 -30.90 20.65
N HIS A 36 5.66 -31.58 20.98
CA HIS A 36 6.82 -31.72 20.10
C HIS A 36 6.87 -33.14 19.55
N ASP A 37 6.71 -33.32 18.24
CA ASP A 37 6.81 -34.62 17.56
C ASP A 37 7.71 -34.54 16.31
N TYR A 38 9.00 -34.63 16.51
CA TYR A 38 10.01 -34.65 15.45
C TYR A 38 10.04 -35.96 14.65
N THR A 39 9.17 -36.93 14.93
CA THR A 39 9.16 -38.23 14.25
C THR A 39 8.09 -38.37 13.18
N SER A 40 7.14 -37.44 13.14
CA SER A 40 5.97 -37.50 12.24
C SER A 40 6.28 -37.13 10.81
N THR A 41 7.30 -36.29 10.55
CA THR A 41 7.71 -35.87 9.22
C THR A 41 8.79 -36.79 8.66
N LYS A 42 8.56 -37.32 7.46
CA LYS A 42 9.35 -38.44 6.93
C LYS A 42 10.39 -38.00 5.89
N ASN A 43 10.28 -36.82 5.31
CA ASN A 43 11.09 -36.42 4.17
C ASN A 43 11.67 -35.02 4.38
N ASP A 44 13.00 -34.97 4.51
CA ASP A 44 13.72 -33.71 4.28
C ASP A 44 13.78 -33.48 2.76
N VAL A 45 13.29 -32.35 2.30
CA VAL A 45 13.38 -31.97 0.89
C VAL A 45 14.70 -31.25 0.68
N VAL A 46 15.48 -31.75 -0.25
CA VAL A 46 16.71 -31.07 -0.73
C VAL A 46 16.42 -30.52 -2.11
N LEU A 47 16.23 -29.21 -2.19
CA LEU A 47 16.10 -28.52 -3.46
C LEU A 47 17.39 -28.66 -4.27
N SER A 48 17.28 -29.04 -5.54
CA SER A 48 18.43 -29.16 -6.43
C SER A 48 18.70 -27.84 -7.11
N ASN A 49 19.70 -27.08 -6.60
CA ASN A 49 20.34 -25.93 -7.21
C ASN A 49 19.48 -24.65 -7.40
N SER A 50 20.07 -23.51 -7.06
CA SER A 50 19.60 -22.19 -7.45
C SER A 50 19.40 -22.13 -8.98
N LEU A 51 18.23 -21.67 -9.42
CA LEU A 51 17.96 -21.41 -10.82
C LEU A 51 18.79 -20.20 -11.30
N SER A 52 19.29 -20.25 -12.51
CA SER A 52 20.07 -19.15 -13.08
C SER A 52 19.68 -18.88 -14.53
N GLY A 53 19.65 -17.62 -14.91
CA GLY A 53 19.31 -17.17 -16.25
C GLY A 53 17.84 -17.39 -16.62
N ASP A 54 17.57 -17.64 -17.88
CA ASP A 54 16.21 -17.79 -18.45
C ASP A 54 15.33 -18.88 -17.82
N ASP A 55 15.90 -19.83 -17.08
CA ASP A 55 15.17 -20.91 -16.41
C ASP A 55 14.63 -20.49 -15.05
N ALA A 56 15.00 -19.30 -14.55
CA ALA A 56 14.55 -18.76 -13.27
C ALA A 56 13.11 -18.19 -13.31
N TYR A 57 12.54 -18.02 -14.49
CA TYR A 57 11.22 -17.43 -14.66
C TYR A 57 10.21 -18.41 -15.24
N SER A 58 9.02 -18.46 -14.64
CA SER A 58 7.91 -19.29 -15.09
C SER A 58 7.17 -18.71 -16.30
N THR A 59 7.30 -17.42 -16.55
CA THR A 59 6.57 -16.66 -17.57
C THR A 59 7.53 -15.85 -18.44
N LYS A 60 7.29 -15.84 -19.75
CA LYS A 60 8.01 -14.99 -20.72
C LYS A 60 7.01 -14.28 -21.62
N LEU A 61 7.15 -12.95 -21.69
CA LEU A 61 6.38 -12.10 -22.56
C LEU A 61 7.14 -11.80 -23.85
N SER A 62 6.43 -11.72 -24.96
CA SER A 62 6.96 -11.19 -26.22
C SER A 62 5.82 -10.59 -27.04
N VAL A 63 6.12 -9.59 -27.85
CA VAL A 63 5.14 -8.97 -28.74
C VAL A 63 5.51 -9.27 -30.18
N SER A 64 4.51 -9.54 -31.02
CA SER A 64 4.66 -9.80 -32.44
C SER A 64 4.74 -8.51 -33.24
N ASP A 65 5.18 -8.57 -34.51
CA ASP A 65 5.28 -7.40 -35.41
C ASP A 65 3.93 -6.65 -35.61
N ASP A 66 2.80 -7.30 -35.32
CA ASP A 66 1.47 -6.73 -35.40
C ASP A 66 0.98 -6.14 -34.04
N GLY A 67 1.85 -6.11 -33.02
CA GLY A 67 1.55 -5.58 -31.69
C GLY A 67 0.84 -6.56 -30.75
N SER A 68 0.56 -7.80 -31.19
CA SER A 68 -0.09 -8.79 -30.32
C SER A 68 0.86 -9.36 -29.29
N LEU A 69 0.39 -9.46 -28.01
CA LEU A 69 1.13 -10.05 -26.90
C LEU A 69 1.19 -11.58 -27.08
N THR A 70 2.34 -12.14 -26.80
CA THR A 70 2.53 -13.59 -26.69
C THR A 70 3.06 -13.92 -25.30
N ILE A 71 2.26 -14.65 -24.52
CA ILE A 71 2.57 -15.08 -23.17
C ILE A 71 2.95 -16.56 -23.21
N LYS A 72 4.16 -16.90 -22.80
CA LYS A 72 4.62 -18.28 -22.65
C LYS A 72 4.78 -18.61 -21.20
N ARG A 73 4.02 -19.60 -20.71
CA ARG A 73 4.03 -20.04 -19.32
C ARG A 73 4.36 -21.51 -19.19
N ASN A 74 5.13 -21.85 -18.17
CA ASN A 74 5.36 -23.24 -17.77
C ASN A 74 4.19 -23.73 -16.91
N LEU A 75 3.03 -23.94 -17.55
CA LEU A 75 1.81 -24.35 -16.87
C LEU A 75 1.89 -25.76 -16.33
N LYS A 76 1.43 -25.99 -15.12
CA LYS A 76 1.15 -27.30 -14.56
C LYS A 76 -0.26 -27.77 -14.93
N SER A 77 -0.41 -29.07 -15.14
CA SER A 77 -1.74 -29.65 -15.34
C SER A 77 -2.34 -30.08 -14.00
N ASN A 78 -3.62 -29.84 -13.79
CA ASN A 78 -4.38 -30.29 -12.63
C ASN A 78 -4.90 -31.73 -12.79
N ASP A 79 -4.24 -32.56 -13.59
CA ASP A 79 -4.76 -33.86 -14.06
C ASP A 79 -4.39 -35.05 -13.15
N LYS A 80 -3.56 -34.84 -12.12
CA LYS A 80 -3.18 -35.94 -11.23
C LYS A 80 -4.22 -36.13 -10.13
N PRO A 81 -4.86 -37.32 -10.01
CA PRO A 81 -5.77 -37.59 -8.91
C PRO A 81 -5.00 -37.62 -7.59
N ASN A 82 -5.31 -36.72 -6.69
CA ASN A 82 -4.83 -36.77 -5.31
C ASN A 82 -5.57 -37.91 -4.56
N ASN A 83 -4.91 -39.02 -4.39
CA ASN A 83 -5.42 -40.14 -3.58
C ASN A 83 -5.17 -39.84 -2.07
N THR A 84 -5.75 -38.78 -1.56
CA THR A 84 -5.64 -38.39 -0.15
C THR A 84 -7.01 -38.41 0.52
N ASN A 85 -7.02 -38.66 1.84
CA ASN A 85 -8.27 -38.60 2.61
C ASN A 85 -8.56 -37.18 3.15
N ARG A 86 -7.61 -36.25 3.04
CA ARG A 86 -7.76 -34.87 3.50
C ARG A 86 -8.21 -33.99 2.35
N ALA A 87 -9.18 -33.12 2.61
CA ALA A 87 -9.69 -32.18 1.61
C ALA A 87 -8.76 -30.99 1.43
N TRP A 88 -8.25 -30.41 2.54
CA TRP A 88 -7.44 -29.19 2.50
C TRP A 88 -6.17 -29.26 3.36
N THR A 89 -5.09 -28.75 2.81
CA THR A 89 -3.90 -28.31 3.56
C THR A 89 -3.70 -26.83 3.29
N ILE A 90 -3.69 -26.02 4.35
CA ILE A 90 -3.36 -24.61 4.29
C ILE A 90 -1.92 -24.46 4.81
N LEU A 91 -1.01 -24.14 3.92
CA LEU A 91 0.36 -23.79 4.25
C LEU A 91 0.39 -22.31 4.62
N VAL A 92 0.99 -21.95 5.75
CA VAL A 92 1.15 -20.56 6.19
C VAL A 92 2.63 -20.28 6.35
N TYR A 93 3.16 -19.39 5.52
CA TYR A 93 4.52 -18.88 5.60
C TYR A 93 4.49 -17.62 6.46
N LEU A 94 4.72 -17.80 7.75
CA LEU A 94 4.49 -16.81 8.78
C LEU A 94 5.82 -16.16 9.16
N CYS A 95 6.12 -15.03 8.53
CA CYS A 95 7.26 -14.19 8.82
C CYS A 95 6.85 -13.15 9.88
N GLY A 96 7.26 -13.33 11.14
CA GLY A 96 6.70 -12.59 12.27
C GLY A 96 6.99 -11.09 12.25
N SER A 97 8.22 -10.69 11.93
CA SER A 97 8.75 -9.31 11.99
C SER A 97 8.39 -8.56 13.28
N ASP A 98 8.28 -7.24 13.22
CA ASP A 98 7.76 -6.32 14.25
C ASP A 98 6.30 -6.62 14.61
N LEU A 99 5.47 -7.07 13.66
CA LEU A 99 4.09 -7.48 13.92
C LEU A 99 3.96 -8.55 15.01
N GLU A 100 4.97 -9.40 15.16
CA GLU A 100 5.02 -10.36 16.25
C GLU A 100 5.82 -9.84 17.44
N SER A 101 7.00 -9.22 17.19
CA SER A 101 7.90 -8.84 18.28
C SER A 101 7.37 -7.65 19.10
N GLU A 102 6.53 -6.79 18.53
CA GLU A 102 5.93 -5.64 19.18
C GLU A 102 4.47 -5.90 19.60
N ASP A 103 3.65 -6.52 18.72
CA ASP A 103 2.20 -6.62 18.89
C ASP A 103 1.68 -8.05 19.14
N GLY A 104 2.51 -9.10 18.90
CA GLY A 104 2.12 -10.49 19.11
C GLY A 104 1.07 -11.01 18.11
N CYS A 105 0.91 -10.35 16.95
CA CYS A 105 -0.15 -10.65 15.98
C CYS A 105 -0.04 -12.09 15.43
N ALA A 106 1.16 -12.56 15.13
CA ALA A 106 1.35 -13.92 14.63
C ALA A 106 0.99 -14.99 15.66
N THR A 107 1.25 -14.73 16.94
CA THR A 107 0.83 -15.58 18.05
C THR A 107 -0.70 -15.62 18.18
N LEU A 108 -1.39 -14.48 17.97
CA LEU A 108 -2.86 -14.43 17.96
C LEU A 108 -3.42 -15.32 16.84
N ASP A 109 -2.90 -15.21 15.62
CA ASP A 109 -3.37 -16.00 14.48
C ASP A 109 -3.11 -17.49 14.62
N ILE A 110 -1.99 -17.90 15.24
CA ILE A 110 -1.74 -19.30 15.60
C ILE A 110 -2.80 -19.81 16.60
N ASN A 111 -3.22 -18.99 17.55
CA ASN A 111 -4.28 -19.32 18.48
C ASN A 111 -5.62 -19.45 17.76
N GLU A 112 -5.95 -18.55 16.83
CA GLU A 112 -7.15 -18.63 15.99
C GLU A 112 -7.20 -19.91 15.16
N MET A 113 -6.07 -20.30 14.53
CA MET A 113 -5.96 -21.58 13.82
C MET A 113 -6.26 -22.77 14.74
N ALA A 114 -5.84 -22.70 16.01
CA ALA A 114 -6.08 -23.76 16.99
C ALA A 114 -7.52 -23.73 17.54
N GLU A 115 -8.17 -22.58 17.63
CA GLU A 115 -9.56 -22.45 18.06
C GLU A 115 -10.58 -22.91 17.03
N ALA A 116 -10.20 -22.98 15.77
CA ALA A 116 -11.08 -23.38 14.68
C ALA A 116 -11.67 -24.77 14.89
N THR A 117 -12.86 -25.02 14.34
CA THR A 117 -13.62 -26.25 14.50
C THR A 117 -12.80 -27.49 14.14
N ALA A 118 -12.69 -28.42 15.08
CA ALA A 118 -11.97 -29.67 14.90
C ALA A 118 -12.52 -30.50 13.73
N SER A 119 -11.67 -30.87 12.78
CA SER A 119 -12.00 -31.69 11.62
C SER A 119 -10.76 -32.43 11.10
N ASP A 120 -10.92 -33.64 10.56
CA ASP A 120 -9.87 -34.35 9.85
C ASP A 120 -9.76 -33.93 8.37
N ASP A 121 -10.71 -33.11 7.88
CA ASP A 121 -10.78 -32.68 6.49
C ASP A 121 -9.78 -31.57 6.14
N TYR A 122 -9.30 -30.82 7.12
CA TYR A 122 -8.30 -29.75 6.90
C TYR A 122 -7.19 -29.78 7.96
N ILE A 123 -6.10 -29.08 7.66
CA ILE A 123 -4.98 -28.83 8.58
C ILE A 123 -4.28 -27.52 8.20
N TYR A 124 -3.86 -26.75 9.18
CA TYR A 124 -2.88 -25.69 9.01
C TYR A 124 -1.47 -26.26 9.19
N VAL A 125 -0.55 -25.88 8.32
CA VAL A 125 0.87 -26.22 8.39
C VAL A 125 1.65 -24.91 8.29
N VAL A 126 2.33 -24.57 9.37
CA VAL A 126 2.93 -23.24 9.52
C VAL A 126 4.45 -23.36 9.53
N GLN A 127 5.16 -22.49 8.82
CA GLN A 127 6.57 -22.23 9.03
C GLN A 127 6.70 -20.87 9.69
N THR A 128 7.41 -20.78 10.81
CA THR A 128 7.64 -19.57 11.60
C THR A 128 9.08 -19.12 11.52
N GLY A 129 9.30 -17.81 11.54
CA GLY A 129 10.62 -17.16 11.53
C GLY A 129 10.46 -15.64 11.38
N GLY A 130 11.54 -14.94 11.09
CA GLY A 130 11.53 -13.55 10.67
C GLY A 130 11.26 -12.52 11.77
N THR A 131 11.29 -12.91 13.05
CA THR A 131 11.09 -12.01 14.20
C THR A 131 12.14 -12.23 15.28
N ASN A 132 12.48 -11.19 16.02
CA ASN A 132 13.46 -11.23 17.09
C ASN A 132 12.89 -11.71 18.44
N SER A 133 11.54 -11.74 18.61
CA SER A 133 10.85 -12.30 19.78
C SER A 133 9.46 -12.81 19.44
N TRP A 134 8.94 -13.76 20.24
CA TRP A 134 7.58 -14.31 20.13
C TRP A 134 6.81 -14.06 21.42
N ASP A 135 5.52 -13.71 21.30
CA ASP A 135 4.60 -13.56 22.45
C ASP A 135 4.04 -14.92 22.92
N ASN A 136 4.87 -15.96 22.84
CA ASN A 136 4.59 -17.30 23.36
C ASN A 136 5.90 -18.02 23.71
N ASP A 137 5.83 -19.13 24.49
CA ASP A 137 6.99 -19.84 25.03
C ASP A 137 7.37 -21.10 24.23
N TYR A 138 6.69 -21.41 23.12
CA TYR A 138 6.92 -22.63 22.35
C TYR A 138 7.51 -22.41 20.96
N ILE A 139 7.58 -21.16 20.49
CA ILE A 139 8.27 -20.80 19.26
C ILE A 139 9.58 -20.06 19.60
N SER A 140 10.64 -20.41 18.87
CA SER A 140 11.96 -19.80 19.04
C SER A 140 12.21 -18.74 17.97
N SER A 141 12.74 -17.59 18.37
CA SER A 141 13.23 -16.56 17.45
C SER A 141 14.62 -16.89 16.85
N ASP A 142 15.36 -17.83 17.46
CA ASP A 142 16.72 -18.21 17.00
C ASP A 142 16.68 -19.28 15.88
N SER A 143 15.50 -19.73 15.46
CA SER A 143 15.36 -20.87 14.53
C SER A 143 14.09 -20.78 13.68
N ILE A 144 14.11 -21.37 12.49
CA ILE A 144 12.89 -21.68 11.74
C ILE A 144 12.22 -22.87 12.40
N GLN A 145 10.93 -22.80 12.69
CA GLN A 145 10.15 -23.94 13.14
C GLN A 145 9.01 -24.25 12.18
N ARG A 146 8.68 -25.55 12.06
CA ARG A 146 7.53 -26.03 11.29
C ARG A 146 6.53 -26.67 12.19
N LEU A 147 5.31 -26.20 12.13
CA LEU A 147 4.21 -26.59 12.99
C LEU A 147 3.10 -27.23 12.16
N SER A 148 2.31 -28.10 12.80
CA SER A 148 0.97 -28.42 12.30
C SER A 148 -0.06 -28.07 13.36
N ILE A 149 -1.18 -27.49 12.92
CA ILE A 149 -2.26 -27.05 13.80
C ILE A 149 -3.54 -27.73 13.34
N SER A 150 -4.13 -28.53 14.20
CA SER A 150 -5.39 -29.23 13.96
C SER A 150 -6.04 -29.68 15.26
N ASN A 151 -7.36 -29.74 15.30
CA ASN A 151 -8.13 -30.24 16.41
C ASN A 151 -7.78 -29.60 17.77
N GLY A 152 -7.53 -28.30 17.81
CA GLY A 152 -7.21 -27.55 19.03
C GLY A 152 -5.76 -27.70 19.50
N LYS A 153 -4.87 -28.25 18.67
CA LYS A 153 -3.51 -28.60 19.07
C LYS A 153 -2.47 -28.07 18.11
N VAL A 154 -1.42 -27.45 18.66
CA VAL A 154 -0.19 -27.07 17.96
C VAL A 154 0.84 -28.16 18.16
N THR A 155 1.41 -28.70 17.08
CA THR A 155 2.48 -29.67 17.10
C THR A 155 3.71 -29.15 16.41
N VAL A 156 4.81 -28.99 17.14
CA VAL A 156 6.12 -28.62 16.57
C VAL A 156 6.73 -29.88 15.94
N LEU A 157 6.95 -29.82 14.63
CA LEU A 157 7.37 -30.96 13.80
C LEU A 157 8.85 -30.93 13.47
N GLN A 158 9.40 -29.73 13.23
CA GLN A 158 10.80 -29.50 12.91
C GLN A 158 11.28 -28.20 13.54
N GLU A 159 12.58 -28.19 13.86
CA GLU A 159 13.34 -27.00 14.21
C GLU A 159 14.59 -26.99 13.32
N LEU A 160 14.77 -25.92 12.56
CA LEU A 160 15.84 -25.77 11.57
C LEU A 160 16.74 -24.60 11.99
N GLU A 161 17.96 -24.54 11.46
CA GLU A 161 18.80 -23.35 11.63
C GLU A 161 18.07 -22.11 11.11
N ALA A 162 18.35 -20.94 11.71
CA ALA A 162 17.80 -19.65 11.25
C ALA A 162 18.12 -19.42 9.76
N GLN A 163 17.13 -19.00 9.01
CA GLN A 163 17.19 -18.69 7.59
C GLN A 163 16.40 -17.40 7.34
N ASN A 164 16.86 -16.63 6.38
CA ASN A 164 16.14 -15.45 5.93
C ASN A 164 14.80 -15.83 5.30
N MET A 165 13.70 -15.30 5.86
CA MET A 165 12.34 -15.52 5.34
C MET A 165 12.07 -14.66 4.08
N GLY A 166 12.87 -13.64 3.78
CA GLY A 166 12.87 -12.86 2.56
C GLY A 166 13.53 -13.57 1.35
N GLU A 167 14.07 -14.77 1.51
CA GLU A 167 14.78 -15.50 0.44
C GLU A 167 13.92 -16.55 -0.26
N ALA A 168 14.02 -16.60 -1.60
CA ALA A 168 13.29 -17.57 -2.44
C ALA A 168 13.53 -19.03 -2.03
N ASP A 169 14.78 -19.39 -1.65
CA ASP A 169 15.15 -20.76 -1.24
C ASP A 169 14.39 -21.22 0.03
N THR A 170 14.15 -20.30 0.98
CA THR A 170 13.45 -20.58 2.24
C THR A 170 11.98 -20.89 1.98
N LEU A 171 11.30 -20.06 1.18
CA LEU A 171 9.91 -20.30 0.77
C LEU A 171 9.78 -21.57 -0.07
N ALA A 172 10.65 -21.77 -1.06
CA ALA A 172 10.63 -22.95 -1.92
C ALA A 172 10.77 -24.24 -1.13
N ASN A 173 11.67 -24.25 -0.13
CA ASN A 173 11.89 -25.40 0.75
C ASN A 173 10.65 -25.70 1.60
N PHE A 174 10.01 -24.68 2.16
CA PHE A 174 8.77 -24.85 2.93
C PHE A 174 7.64 -25.40 2.06
N LEU A 175 7.42 -24.80 0.89
CA LEU A 175 6.37 -25.23 -0.03
C LEU A 175 6.55 -26.69 -0.46
N ALA A 176 7.76 -27.08 -0.89
CA ALA A 176 8.06 -28.43 -1.30
C ALA A 176 7.88 -29.43 -0.14
N TRP A 177 8.39 -29.08 1.05
CA TRP A 177 8.24 -29.92 2.26
C TRP A 177 6.77 -30.06 2.68
N GLY A 178 6.01 -28.95 2.64
CA GLY A 178 4.62 -28.94 3.05
C GLY A 178 3.75 -29.85 2.21
N VAL A 179 3.85 -29.75 0.87
CA VAL A 179 3.04 -30.57 -0.05
C VAL A 179 3.43 -32.06 -0.02
N GLU A 180 4.72 -32.39 0.23
CA GLU A 180 5.16 -33.78 0.34
C GLU A 180 4.70 -34.45 1.64
N ASN A 181 4.72 -33.71 2.76
CA ASN A 181 4.40 -34.26 4.07
C ASN A 181 2.91 -34.20 4.43
N PHE A 182 2.18 -33.26 3.84
CA PHE A 182 0.77 -33.00 4.10
C PHE A 182 -0.09 -32.99 2.83
N PRO A 183 -0.09 -34.08 2.06
CA PRO A 183 -0.86 -34.13 0.83
C PRO A 183 -2.37 -34.00 1.12
N ALA A 184 -3.05 -33.18 0.32
CA ALA A 184 -4.50 -32.95 0.35
C ALA A 184 -5.07 -32.89 -1.07
N THR A 185 -6.39 -32.89 -1.19
CA THR A 185 -7.06 -32.65 -2.48
C THR A 185 -6.76 -31.24 -2.97
N ASN A 186 -6.89 -30.26 -2.10
CA ASN A 186 -6.62 -28.85 -2.33
C ASN A 186 -5.50 -28.40 -1.37
N THR A 187 -4.58 -27.61 -1.89
CA THR A 187 -3.54 -26.98 -1.08
C THR A 187 -3.59 -25.46 -1.32
N GLY A 188 -3.73 -24.69 -0.26
CA GLY A 188 -3.57 -23.25 -0.24
C GLY A 188 -2.22 -22.86 0.37
N LEU A 189 -1.67 -21.74 -0.05
CA LEU A 189 -0.53 -21.08 0.59
C LEU A 189 -0.95 -19.68 1.00
N VAL A 190 -0.67 -19.30 2.24
CA VAL A 190 -0.80 -17.92 2.73
C VAL A 190 0.60 -17.40 3.06
N LEU A 191 0.92 -16.22 2.53
CA LEU A 191 2.10 -15.44 2.87
C LEU A 191 1.64 -14.37 3.87
N TRP A 192 2.17 -14.45 5.08
CA TRP A 192 1.76 -13.64 6.21
C TRP A 192 2.88 -12.70 6.65
N ASN A 193 2.69 -11.40 6.56
CA ASN A 193 3.54 -10.32 7.05
C ASN A 193 3.10 -8.96 6.46
N HIS A 194 3.99 -7.94 6.52
CA HIS A 194 3.86 -6.73 5.71
C HIS A 194 3.94 -7.02 4.22
N GLY A 195 3.34 -6.14 3.42
CA GLY A 195 3.40 -6.14 1.96
C GLY A 195 3.81 -4.77 1.42
N GLY A 196 4.72 -4.77 0.44
CA GLY A 196 5.24 -3.59 -0.27
C GLY A 196 4.81 -3.55 -1.75
N GLY A 197 3.72 -4.25 -2.10
CA GLY A 197 3.14 -4.25 -3.45
C GLY A 197 4.05 -4.84 -4.53
N SER A 198 3.95 -4.27 -5.74
CA SER A 198 4.60 -4.82 -6.92
C SER A 198 6.13 -4.64 -6.94
N ILE A 199 6.66 -3.68 -6.21
CA ILE A 199 8.10 -3.37 -6.19
C ILE A 199 8.83 -4.16 -5.10
N TYR A 200 8.34 -4.06 -3.86
CA TYR A 200 9.05 -4.56 -2.70
C TYR A 200 8.57 -5.94 -2.22
N GLY A 201 7.40 -6.39 -2.71
CA GLY A 201 6.92 -7.74 -2.45
C GLY A 201 6.34 -7.94 -1.05
N VAL A 202 6.74 -9.03 -0.34
CA VAL A 202 6.09 -9.47 0.90
C VAL A 202 7.06 -10.22 1.83
N CYS A 203 6.72 -10.35 3.10
CA CYS A 203 7.48 -11.13 4.09
C CYS A 203 8.85 -10.54 4.43
N TYR A 204 8.84 -9.39 5.10
CA TYR A 204 10.01 -8.70 5.60
C TYR A 204 10.58 -9.38 6.84
N ASP A 205 11.85 -9.76 6.82
CA ASP A 205 12.52 -10.49 7.90
C ASP A 205 13.33 -9.53 8.79
N GLU A 206 12.81 -9.22 9.98
CA GLU A 206 13.43 -8.34 10.98
C GLU A 206 14.83 -8.77 11.38
N ASN A 207 15.15 -10.08 11.30
CA ASN A 207 16.45 -10.62 11.64
C ASN A 207 17.50 -10.46 10.53
N PHE A 208 17.06 -10.05 9.31
CA PHE A 208 17.90 -9.92 8.11
C PHE A 208 17.73 -8.55 7.43
N ASP A 209 17.78 -7.47 8.22
CA ASP A 209 17.71 -6.09 7.75
C ASP A 209 16.44 -5.81 6.92
N ASP A 210 15.29 -6.38 7.33
CA ASP A 210 13.98 -6.30 6.66
C ASP A 210 14.00 -6.73 5.19
N ASP A 211 14.85 -7.70 4.84
CA ASP A 211 14.85 -8.30 3.51
C ASP A 211 13.51 -8.99 3.21
N SER A 212 12.99 -8.80 1.99
CA SER A 212 11.65 -9.23 1.60
C SER A 212 11.64 -10.07 0.33
N LEU A 213 10.61 -10.91 0.17
CA LEU A 213 10.35 -11.66 -1.05
C LEU A 213 9.79 -10.76 -2.15
N THR A 214 10.63 -10.26 -3.04
CA THR A 214 10.19 -9.56 -4.24
C THR A 214 9.31 -10.46 -5.13
N LEU A 215 8.51 -9.89 -6.03
CA LEU A 215 7.71 -10.70 -6.98
C LEU A 215 8.56 -11.64 -7.82
N LYS A 216 9.78 -11.25 -8.13
CA LYS A 216 10.76 -12.09 -8.83
C LYS A 216 11.18 -13.29 -7.99
N GLU A 217 11.46 -13.11 -6.72
CA GLU A 217 11.83 -14.19 -5.80
C GLU A 217 10.66 -15.10 -5.50
N LEU A 218 9.43 -14.56 -5.44
CA LEU A 218 8.22 -15.39 -5.38
C LEU A 218 8.11 -16.32 -6.59
N ASP A 219 8.26 -15.81 -7.83
CA ASP A 219 8.24 -16.65 -9.04
C ASP A 219 9.36 -17.70 -9.02
N GLN A 220 10.56 -17.32 -8.56
CA GLN A 220 11.68 -18.26 -8.40
C GLN A 220 11.37 -19.34 -7.37
N ALA A 221 10.84 -18.99 -6.19
CA ALA A 221 10.48 -19.93 -5.15
C ALA A 221 9.46 -20.98 -5.63
N PHE A 222 8.39 -20.52 -6.27
CA PHE A 222 7.39 -21.40 -6.88
C PHE A 222 7.98 -22.30 -7.97
N THR A 223 8.87 -21.75 -8.81
CA THR A 223 9.56 -22.50 -9.86
C THR A 223 10.47 -23.58 -9.27
N MET A 224 11.23 -23.26 -8.22
CA MET A 224 12.11 -24.21 -7.52
C MET A 224 11.32 -25.32 -6.82
N ALA A 225 10.20 -24.99 -6.18
CA ALA A 225 9.31 -25.97 -5.54
C ALA A 225 8.55 -26.82 -6.56
N SER A 226 8.48 -26.38 -7.80
CA SER A 226 7.64 -26.98 -8.84
C SER A 226 7.84 -28.49 -9.08
N PRO A 227 9.03 -29.11 -8.94
CA PRO A 227 9.18 -30.57 -9.08
C PRO A 227 8.41 -31.37 -8.03
N TYR A 228 8.11 -30.79 -6.88
CA TYR A 228 7.41 -31.40 -5.75
C TYR A 228 5.91 -31.14 -5.75
N VAL A 229 5.48 -30.02 -6.35
CA VAL A 229 4.07 -29.61 -6.43
C VAL A 229 3.45 -30.25 -7.67
N ASP A 230 2.68 -31.31 -7.52
CA ASP A 230 2.10 -32.08 -8.62
C ASP A 230 1.03 -31.32 -9.41
N ASN A 231 0.15 -30.58 -8.71
CA ASN A 231 -0.91 -29.73 -9.29
C ASN A 231 -0.67 -28.28 -8.92
N LYS A 232 -1.39 -27.34 -9.56
CA LYS A 232 -1.44 -25.96 -9.07
C LYS A 232 -1.95 -25.95 -7.63
N LEU A 233 -1.48 -24.97 -6.84
CA LEU A 233 -2.12 -24.61 -5.59
C LEU A 233 -3.56 -24.19 -5.87
N GLU A 234 -4.48 -24.47 -4.99
CA GLU A 234 -5.86 -24.03 -5.18
C GLU A 234 -5.97 -22.53 -5.01
N PHE A 235 -5.24 -21.97 -4.03
CA PHE A 235 -5.04 -20.52 -3.97
C PHE A 235 -3.67 -20.16 -3.40
N VAL A 236 -3.21 -18.95 -3.70
CA VAL A 236 -2.17 -18.22 -2.97
C VAL A 236 -2.82 -16.98 -2.38
N GLY A 237 -2.68 -16.83 -1.08
CA GLY A 237 -3.19 -15.72 -0.32
C GLY A 237 -2.08 -14.86 0.23
N PHE A 238 -2.34 -13.57 0.34
CA PHE A 238 -1.48 -12.60 0.98
C PHE A 238 -2.26 -11.98 2.13
N ASP A 239 -1.97 -12.41 3.34
CA ASP A 239 -2.36 -11.73 4.57
C ASP A 239 -1.32 -10.63 4.80
N ALA A 240 -1.38 -9.63 3.93
CA ALA A 240 -0.38 -8.60 3.76
C ALA A 240 -0.91 -7.44 2.91
N CYS A 241 -0.47 -6.23 3.21
CA CYS A 241 -0.83 -5.00 2.51
C CYS A 241 -0.49 -5.04 1.02
N LEU A 242 -1.27 -4.38 0.16
CA LEU A 242 -0.91 -3.91 -1.19
C LEU A 242 -0.65 -5.01 -2.24
N MET A 243 -0.88 -6.29 -1.95
CA MET A 243 -0.47 -7.39 -2.84
C MET A 243 -1.46 -7.70 -3.97
N SER A 244 -2.67 -7.08 -3.99
CA SER A 244 -3.63 -7.31 -5.07
C SER A 244 -3.34 -6.47 -6.31
N SER A 245 -2.23 -6.78 -6.99
CA SER A 245 -1.86 -6.15 -8.25
C SER A 245 -1.90 -7.11 -9.43
N ILE A 246 -2.01 -6.56 -10.64
CA ILE A 246 -1.95 -7.36 -11.88
C ILE A 246 -0.57 -8.00 -12.07
N GLU A 247 0.50 -7.36 -11.58
CA GLU A 247 1.86 -7.90 -11.59
C GLU A 247 1.95 -9.14 -10.69
N THR A 248 1.43 -9.08 -9.47
CA THR A 248 1.34 -10.22 -8.55
C THR A 248 0.49 -11.34 -9.15
N ALA A 249 -0.68 -11.01 -9.69
CA ALA A 249 -1.52 -12.01 -10.36
C ALA A 249 -0.79 -12.68 -11.53
N ASN A 250 -0.04 -11.91 -12.33
CA ASN A 250 0.72 -12.41 -13.48
C ASN A 250 1.72 -13.50 -13.10
N ILE A 251 2.53 -13.28 -12.05
CA ILE A 251 3.55 -14.28 -11.64
C ILE A 251 2.90 -15.55 -11.07
N LEU A 252 1.70 -15.46 -10.51
CA LEU A 252 1.00 -16.60 -9.90
C LEU A 252 0.25 -17.49 -10.89
N VAL A 253 -0.03 -17.03 -12.11
CA VAL A 253 -0.78 -17.80 -13.13
C VAL A 253 -0.26 -19.23 -13.32
N PRO A 254 1.05 -19.52 -13.40
CA PRO A 254 1.55 -20.88 -13.56
C PRO A 254 1.37 -21.76 -12.33
N HIS A 255 1.19 -21.17 -11.13
CA HIS A 255 1.37 -21.83 -9.84
C HIS A 255 0.09 -22.06 -9.07
N ALA A 256 -0.94 -21.21 -9.25
CA ALA A 256 -2.19 -21.28 -8.52
C ALA A 256 -3.43 -21.12 -9.41
N ASN A 257 -4.60 -21.50 -8.88
CA ASN A 257 -5.90 -21.30 -9.53
C ASN A 257 -6.49 -19.94 -9.16
N TYR A 258 -6.33 -19.52 -7.90
CA TYR A 258 -6.86 -18.27 -7.37
C TYR A 258 -5.80 -17.50 -6.58
N MET A 259 -5.93 -16.17 -6.53
CA MET A 259 -5.22 -15.27 -5.65
C MET A 259 -6.21 -14.60 -4.70
N VAL A 260 -5.86 -14.44 -3.43
CA VAL A 260 -6.61 -13.64 -2.45
C VAL A 260 -5.67 -12.60 -1.87
N ALA A 261 -5.97 -11.30 -2.06
CA ALA A 261 -5.08 -10.22 -1.65
C ALA A 261 -5.82 -8.88 -1.55
N SER A 262 -5.22 -7.93 -0.85
CA SER A 262 -5.70 -6.55 -0.71
C SER A 262 -5.03 -5.60 -1.71
N GLN A 263 -5.80 -4.61 -2.21
CA GLN A 263 -5.25 -3.46 -2.94
C GLN A 263 -4.69 -2.42 -1.96
N GLU A 264 -5.33 -2.27 -0.79
CA GLU A 264 -5.01 -1.31 0.26
C GLU A 264 -4.16 -1.98 1.37
N THR A 265 -3.73 -1.22 2.35
CA THR A 265 -3.21 -1.76 3.61
C THR A 265 -4.27 -2.64 4.28
N GLU A 266 -3.80 -3.66 4.98
CA GLU A 266 -4.67 -4.57 5.74
C GLU A 266 -4.62 -4.22 7.24
N SER A 267 -5.72 -4.45 7.95
CA SER A 267 -5.81 -4.34 9.41
C SER A 267 -4.73 -5.17 10.11
N ALA A 268 -4.18 -4.66 11.21
CA ALA A 268 -3.20 -5.38 12.04
C ALA A 268 -3.76 -6.72 12.57
N TYR A 269 -5.08 -6.85 12.68
CA TYR A 269 -5.71 -8.12 13.06
C TYR A 269 -5.65 -9.19 11.96
N GLY A 270 -5.32 -8.83 10.71
CA GLY A 270 -5.18 -9.78 9.61
C GLY A 270 -6.45 -10.56 9.29
N TRP A 271 -6.27 -11.77 8.75
CA TRP A 271 -7.36 -12.66 8.38
C TRP A 271 -7.89 -13.45 9.58
N ASP A 272 -9.20 -13.71 9.63
CA ASP A 272 -9.83 -14.57 10.66
C ASP A 272 -9.60 -16.07 10.36
N TYR A 273 -8.51 -16.63 10.90
CA TYR A 273 -8.17 -18.04 10.72
C TYR A 273 -9.15 -19.00 11.38
N THR A 274 -9.85 -18.55 12.42
CA THR A 274 -10.96 -19.31 13.02
C THR A 274 -12.12 -19.46 12.04
N ALA A 275 -12.51 -18.39 11.37
CA ALA A 275 -13.58 -18.44 10.36
C ALA A 275 -13.18 -19.30 9.15
N ILE A 276 -11.94 -19.21 8.68
CA ILE A 276 -11.40 -20.04 7.59
C ILE A 276 -11.48 -21.53 7.97
N GLY A 277 -10.98 -21.92 9.12
CA GLY A 277 -11.02 -23.32 9.59
C GLY A 277 -12.44 -23.83 9.82
N ASN A 278 -13.33 -23.01 10.38
CA ASN A 278 -14.74 -23.32 10.55
C ASN A 278 -15.44 -23.59 9.21
N TYR A 279 -15.16 -22.74 8.20
CA TYR A 279 -15.70 -22.94 6.86
C TYR A 279 -15.22 -24.24 6.22
N LEU A 280 -13.92 -24.54 6.31
CA LEU A 280 -13.35 -25.78 5.77
C LEU A 280 -13.87 -27.03 6.47
N ALA A 281 -14.18 -26.97 7.77
CA ALA A 281 -14.80 -28.07 8.50
C ALA A 281 -16.25 -28.32 8.03
N GLU A 282 -17.01 -27.27 7.71
CA GLU A 282 -18.39 -27.37 7.27
C GLU A 282 -18.50 -27.70 5.76
N TYR A 283 -17.62 -27.12 4.93
CA TYR A 283 -17.63 -27.23 3.47
C TYR A 283 -16.30 -27.77 2.90
N PRO A 284 -15.87 -28.98 3.25
CA PRO A 284 -14.55 -29.49 2.84
C PRO A 284 -14.37 -29.68 1.33
N ASN A 285 -15.46 -29.69 0.56
CA ASN A 285 -15.41 -29.82 -0.90
C ASN A 285 -15.51 -28.46 -1.63
N CYS A 286 -15.38 -27.34 -0.93
CA CYS A 286 -15.36 -26.01 -1.56
C CYS A 286 -14.15 -25.89 -2.50
N ASN A 287 -14.23 -24.95 -3.46
CA ASN A 287 -13.12 -24.55 -4.30
C ASN A 287 -12.46 -23.24 -3.77
N GLY A 288 -11.36 -22.83 -4.41
CA GLY A 288 -10.65 -21.62 -4.01
C GLY A 288 -11.44 -20.32 -4.12
N ALA A 289 -12.38 -20.21 -5.06
CA ALA A 289 -13.24 -19.03 -5.17
C ALA A 289 -14.24 -18.95 -4.00
N GLU A 290 -14.83 -20.09 -3.60
CA GLU A 290 -15.77 -20.13 -2.47
C GLU A 290 -15.05 -19.86 -1.14
N LEU A 291 -13.84 -20.41 -0.97
CA LEU A 291 -13.00 -20.13 0.19
C LEU A 291 -12.51 -18.66 0.18
N GLY A 292 -12.05 -18.16 -0.96
CA GLY A 292 -11.61 -16.75 -1.10
C GLY A 292 -12.71 -15.75 -0.79
N ALA A 293 -13.95 -16.01 -1.23
CA ALA A 293 -15.08 -15.18 -0.83
C ALA A 293 -15.34 -15.20 0.68
N THR A 294 -15.17 -16.36 1.33
CA THR A 294 -15.30 -16.47 2.79
C THR A 294 -14.19 -15.69 3.51
N ILE A 295 -12.96 -15.76 3.01
CA ILE A 295 -11.83 -14.97 3.55
C ILE A 295 -12.13 -13.49 3.45
N CYS A 296 -12.56 -12.99 2.28
CA CYS A 296 -12.93 -11.59 2.09
C CYS A 296 -14.05 -11.14 3.04
N ASP A 297 -15.09 -11.98 3.23
CA ASP A 297 -16.21 -11.65 4.10
C ASP A 297 -15.83 -11.65 5.58
N SER A 298 -14.99 -12.60 6.04
CA SER A 298 -14.55 -12.66 7.44
C SER A 298 -13.55 -11.56 7.78
N PHE A 299 -12.59 -11.27 6.91
CA PHE A 299 -11.68 -10.14 7.04
C PHE A 299 -12.43 -8.81 7.19
N TYR A 300 -13.37 -8.52 6.26
CA TYR A 300 -14.17 -7.31 6.32
C TYR A 300 -15.01 -7.24 7.61
N ALA A 301 -15.54 -8.37 8.07
CA ALA A 301 -16.33 -8.41 9.30
C ALA A 301 -15.46 -8.18 10.56
N SER A 302 -14.19 -8.63 10.55
CA SER A 302 -13.23 -8.34 11.63
C SER A 302 -12.86 -6.86 11.65
N ALA A 303 -12.55 -6.27 10.49
CA ALA A 303 -12.30 -4.83 10.34
C ALA A 303 -13.51 -3.98 10.77
N GLU A 304 -14.77 -4.41 10.48
CA GLU A 304 -16.00 -3.74 10.95
C GLU A 304 -16.11 -3.72 12.48
N VAL A 305 -15.54 -4.72 13.17
CA VAL A 305 -15.53 -4.79 14.63
C VAL A 305 -14.55 -3.79 15.24
N SER A 306 -13.39 -3.63 14.63
CA SER A 306 -12.35 -2.67 15.05
C SER A 306 -12.62 -1.22 14.59
N ASP A 307 -13.65 -0.97 13.77
CA ASP A 307 -13.98 0.32 13.16
C ASP A 307 -12.92 0.75 12.10
N GLU A 308 -12.31 -0.24 11.43
CA GLU A 308 -11.25 -0.10 10.41
C GLU A 308 -11.74 -0.53 9.00
N ASP A 309 -13.04 -0.83 8.87
CA ASP A 309 -13.62 -1.34 7.63
C ASP A 309 -13.74 -0.31 6.51
N TYR A 310 -13.66 0.98 6.83
CA TYR A 310 -13.91 2.05 5.87
C TYR A 310 -12.84 2.15 4.76
N GLU A 311 -11.58 1.82 5.05
CA GLU A 311 -10.48 1.79 4.07
C GLU A 311 -10.15 0.38 3.58
N SER A 312 -10.64 -0.66 4.21
CA SER A 312 -10.30 -2.05 3.91
C SER A 312 -10.67 -2.46 2.49
N THR A 313 -9.79 -3.24 1.84
CA THR A 313 -10.09 -3.94 0.58
C THR A 313 -9.62 -5.39 0.68
N LEU A 314 -10.33 -6.33 0.07
CA LEU A 314 -9.82 -7.70 -0.16
C LEU A 314 -10.54 -8.31 -1.37
N SER A 315 -9.80 -8.96 -2.24
CA SER A 315 -10.35 -9.54 -3.46
C SER A 315 -9.87 -10.97 -3.73
N CYS A 316 -10.72 -11.75 -4.39
CA CYS A 316 -10.41 -13.08 -4.91
C CYS A 316 -10.37 -13.04 -6.43
N VAL A 317 -9.24 -13.43 -7.02
CA VAL A 317 -8.94 -13.34 -8.45
C VAL A 317 -8.81 -14.74 -9.05
N ASP A 318 -9.54 -15.02 -10.13
CA ASP A 318 -9.38 -16.23 -10.98
C ASP A 318 -8.18 -16.07 -11.90
N LEU A 319 -7.07 -16.69 -11.55
CA LEU A 319 -5.82 -16.60 -12.30
C LEU A 319 -5.90 -17.18 -13.72
N SER A 320 -6.89 -18.00 -14.01
CA SER A 320 -7.12 -18.52 -15.35
C SER A 320 -7.58 -17.46 -16.38
N LYS A 321 -7.97 -16.27 -15.91
CA LYS A 321 -8.44 -15.13 -16.72
C LYS A 321 -7.39 -14.07 -16.96
N VAL A 322 -6.30 -14.10 -16.21
CA VAL A 322 -5.26 -13.05 -16.22
C VAL A 322 -4.62 -12.89 -17.61
N ASP A 323 -4.36 -13.99 -18.34
CA ASP A 323 -3.79 -13.89 -19.70
C ASP A 323 -4.72 -13.07 -20.64
N THR A 324 -6.03 -13.23 -20.52
CA THR A 324 -7.01 -12.47 -21.33
C THR A 324 -7.02 -10.99 -20.93
N LEU A 325 -6.91 -10.71 -19.64
CA LEU A 325 -6.80 -9.34 -19.13
C LEU A 325 -5.50 -8.69 -19.64
N MET A 326 -4.37 -9.38 -19.56
CA MET A 326 -3.08 -8.87 -20.07
C MET A 326 -3.11 -8.60 -21.56
N ASP A 327 -3.70 -9.51 -22.36
CA ASP A 327 -3.86 -9.29 -23.81
C ASP A 327 -4.68 -8.03 -24.10
N SER A 328 -5.78 -7.83 -23.40
CA SER A 328 -6.63 -6.63 -23.56
C SER A 328 -5.95 -5.35 -23.09
N LEU A 329 -5.20 -5.41 -21.97
CA LEU A 329 -4.37 -4.30 -21.48
C LEU A 329 -3.26 -3.93 -22.46
N ASN A 330 -2.60 -4.90 -23.07
CA ASN A 330 -1.57 -4.63 -24.08
C ASN A 330 -2.13 -3.87 -25.28
N LEU A 331 -3.34 -4.20 -25.73
CA LEU A 331 -4.02 -3.47 -26.81
C LEU A 331 -4.48 -2.07 -26.36
N PHE A 332 -4.96 -1.93 -25.13
CA PHE A 332 -5.31 -0.65 -24.53
C PHE A 332 -4.09 0.29 -24.48
N TYR A 333 -2.96 -0.20 -23.97
CA TYR A 333 -1.72 0.59 -23.92
C TYR A 333 -1.10 0.86 -25.30
N SER A 334 -1.35 -0.01 -26.29
CA SER A 334 -0.98 0.29 -27.69
C SER A 334 -1.70 1.52 -28.22
N ASP A 335 -3.05 1.60 -28.02
CA ASP A 335 -3.84 2.79 -28.39
C ASP A 335 -3.37 4.03 -27.62
N LEU A 336 -3.15 3.90 -26.30
CA LEU A 336 -2.72 4.98 -25.43
C LEU A 336 -1.31 5.49 -25.83
N TYR A 337 -0.40 4.58 -26.13
CA TYR A 337 0.93 4.94 -26.62
C TYR A 337 0.88 5.68 -27.94
N ASP A 338 0.00 5.29 -28.86
CA ASP A 338 -0.20 5.99 -30.13
C ASP A 338 -0.87 7.37 -29.92
N ALA A 339 -1.77 7.51 -28.94
CA ALA A 339 -2.45 8.77 -28.64
C ALA A 339 -1.49 9.80 -28.00
N THR A 340 -0.57 9.39 -27.14
CA THR A 340 0.30 10.27 -26.33
C THR A 340 1.60 10.67 -27.04
N THR A 341 1.56 10.88 -28.35
CA THR A 341 2.75 11.27 -29.17
C THR A 341 3.08 12.76 -29.07
N ASP A 342 2.20 13.57 -28.53
CA ASP A 342 2.44 14.99 -28.25
C ASP A 342 2.31 15.29 -26.74
N SER A 343 2.98 16.34 -26.29
CA SER A 343 3.08 16.69 -24.89
C SER A 343 1.73 17.10 -24.27
N THR A 344 0.82 17.69 -25.04
CA THR A 344 -0.50 18.12 -24.53
C THR A 344 -1.36 16.91 -24.19
N THR A 345 -1.49 15.96 -25.11
CA THR A 345 -2.25 14.71 -24.86
C THR A 345 -1.61 13.91 -23.74
N LEU A 346 -0.27 13.85 -23.66
CA LEU A 346 0.41 13.19 -22.56
C LEU A 346 0.06 13.83 -21.20
N ALA A 347 0.02 15.17 -21.15
CA ALA A 347 -0.38 15.92 -19.96
C ALA A 347 -1.84 15.66 -19.55
N GLU A 348 -2.77 15.64 -20.52
CA GLU A 348 -4.18 15.36 -20.27
C GLU A 348 -4.37 13.94 -19.70
N VAL A 349 -3.65 12.95 -20.25
CA VAL A 349 -3.65 11.56 -19.76
C VAL A 349 -3.11 11.49 -18.33
N SER A 350 -1.95 12.10 -18.06
CA SER A 350 -1.34 12.08 -16.72
C SER A 350 -2.26 12.75 -15.68
N ARG A 351 -2.91 13.87 -16.00
CA ARG A 351 -3.89 14.51 -15.12
C ARG A 351 -5.09 13.59 -14.85
N SER A 352 -5.60 12.91 -15.87
CA SER A 352 -6.73 11.99 -15.70
C SER A 352 -6.38 10.79 -14.79
N VAL A 353 -5.12 10.36 -14.79
CA VAL A 353 -4.66 9.27 -13.93
C VAL A 353 -4.41 9.73 -12.50
N SER A 354 -3.98 10.97 -12.27
CA SER A 354 -3.73 11.47 -10.92
C SER A 354 -4.99 11.57 -10.04
N GLU A 355 -6.17 11.59 -10.67
CA GLU A 355 -7.47 11.56 -9.96
C GLU A 355 -7.98 10.13 -9.71
N VAL A 356 -7.25 9.10 -10.14
CA VAL A 356 -7.63 7.70 -9.95
C VAL A 356 -7.34 7.27 -8.51
N LEU A 357 -8.24 6.47 -7.95
CA LEU A 357 -8.05 5.87 -6.63
C LEU A 357 -6.69 5.16 -6.56
N ASN A 358 -5.90 5.50 -5.56
CA ASN A 358 -4.59 4.92 -5.28
C ASN A 358 -4.57 4.32 -3.85
N PHE A 359 -3.58 3.50 -3.55
CA PHE A 359 -3.57 2.66 -2.37
C PHE A 359 -2.26 2.79 -1.58
N GLY A 360 -2.34 2.70 -0.25
CA GLY A 360 -1.21 2.64 0.67
C GLY A 360 -0.49 3.97 0.87
N GLY A 361 -1.14 5.11 0.54
CA GLY A 361 -0.54 6.43 0.56
C GLY A 361 0.31 6.71 -0.70
N ASN A 362 0.22 7.92 -1.23
CA ASN A 362 0.99 8.38 -2.39
C ASN A 362 1.16 9.89 -2.29
N ASN A 363 1.95 10.32 -1.34
CA ASN A 363 2.26 11.72 -1.08
C ASN A 363 3.69 11.87 -0.54
N SER A 364 4.21 13.10 -0.59
CA SER A 364 5.59 13.39 -0.21
C SER A 364 5.89 13.22 1.29
N THR A 365 4.89 13.16 2.15
CA THR A 365 5.06 13.05 3.60
C THR A 365 5.12 11.58 4.03
N GLU A 366 4.27 10.74 3.44
CA GLU A 366 4.07 9.35 3.87
C GLU A 366 4.72 8.32 2.94
N GLY A 367 5.24 8.76 1.81
CA GLY A 367 5.87 7.92 0.79
C GLY A 367 4.94 7.53 -0.35
N TYR A 368 5.46 6.77 -1.31
CA TYR A 368 4.77 6.40 -2.54
C TYR A 368 4.81 4.89 -2.76
N THR A 369 3.64 4.28 -2.93
CA THR A 369 3.51 2.89 -3.40
C THR A 369 3.44 2.81 -4.92
N ASN A 370 3.05 3.91 -5.57
CA ASN A 370 2.80 3.96 -7.02
C ASN A 370 1.75 2.93 -7.50
N LEU A 371 0.79 2.55 -6.63
CA LEU A 371 -0.28 1.62 -6.94
C LEU A 371 -1.61 2.35 -7.13
N ILE A 372 -2.22 2.20 -8.31
CA ILE A 372 -3.53 2.79 -8.63
C ILE A 372 -4.54 1.70 -9.00
N ASP A 373 -5.85 2.03 -8.88
CA ASP A 373 -6.91 1.11 -9.31
C ASP A 373 -6.89 0.89 -10.83
N LEU A 374 -6.75 -0.37 -11.25
CA LEU A 374 -6.66 -0.74 -12.66
C LEU A 374 -7.92 -0.37 -13.45
N GLY A 375 -9.09 -0.66 -12.90
CA GLY A 375 -10.36 -0.37 -13.59
C GLY A 375 -10.68 1.12 -13.61
N GLY A 376 -10.36 1.84 -12.53
CA GLY A 376 -10.45 3.30 -12.46
C GLY A 376 -9.59 3.97 -13.51
N MET A 377 -8.31 3.56 -13.64
CA MET A 377 -7.41 4.05 -14.66
C MET A 377 -7.95 3.82 -16.07
N VAL A 378 -8.38 2.60 -16.40
CA VAL A 378 -8.92 2.27 -17.72
C VAL A 378 -10.21 3.06 -18.03
N SER A 379 -11.03 3.31 -17.01
CA SER A 379 -12.26 4.09 -17.13
C SER A 379 -11.97 5.57 -17.40
N SER A 380 -11.03 6.17 -16.66
CA SER A 380 -10.63 7.58 -16.82
C SER A 380 -10.01 7.87 -18.18
N LEU A 381 -9.33 6.88 -18.77
CA LEU A 381 -8.65 6.98 -20.06
C LEU A 381 -9.45 6.40 -21.24
N SER A 382 -10.76 6.16 -21.06
CA SER A 382 -11.59 5.46 -22.06
C SER A 382 -11.72 6.18 -23.41
N GLU A 383 -11.49 7.48 -23.48
CA GLU A 383 -11.50 8.24 -24.73
C GLU A 383 -10.24 8.02 -25.61
N TYR A 384 -9.13 7.54 -25.00
CA TYR A 384 -7.86 7.33 -25.69
C TYR A 384 -7.67 5.91 -26.23
N SER A 385 -8.56 4.96 -25.90
CA SER A 385 -8.47 3.59 -26.39
C SER A 385 -9.84 2.99 -26.73
N ASN A 386 -9.88 2.26 -27.84
CA ASN A 386 -11.06 1.49 -28.26
C ASN A 386 -11.20 0.17 -27.47
N TYR A 387 -10.24 -0.18 -26.64
CA TYR A 387 -10.21 -1.44 -25.89
C TYR A 387 -10.65 -1.32 -24.44
N SER A 388 -10.99 -0.11 -23.95
CA SER A 388 -11.36 0.14 -22.56
C SER A 388 -12.49 -0.79 -22.07
N ASP A 389 -13.59 -0.89 -22.82
CA ASP A 389 -14.70 -1.80 -22.48
C ASP A 389 -14.24 -3.27 -22.42
N THR A 390 -13.29 -3.67 -23.28
CA THR A 390 -12.76 -5.04 -23.31
C THR A 390 -11.91 -5.32 -22.07
N VAL A 391 -11.07 -4.36 -21.66
CA VAL A 391 -10.27 -4.48 -20.43
C VAL A 391 -11.18 -4.57 -19.23
N LEU A 392 -12.13 -3.65 -19.09
CA LEU A 392 -13.08 -3.64 -17.95
C LEU A 392 -13.88 -4.94 -17.85
N GLN A 393 -14.32 -5.50 -18.99
CA GLN A 393 -14.99 -6.80 -18.99
C GLN A 393 -14.03 -7.92 -18.57
N SER A 394 -12.79 -7.94 -19.08
CA SER A 394 -11.79 -8.96 -18.72
C SER A 394 -11.41 -8.87 -17.24
N LEU A 395 -11.31 -7.65 -16.69
CA LEU A 395 -11.07 -7.41 -15.27
C LEU A 395 -12.22 -7.96 -14.41
N ASN A 396 -13.46 -7.64 -14.78
CA ASN A 396 -14.65 -8.17 -14.09
C ASN A 396 -14.74 -9.71 -14.17
N ASP A 397 -14.25 -10.31 -15.24
CA ASP A 397 -14.19 -11.78 -15.37
C ASP A 397 -13.04 -12.39 -14.52
N CYS A 398 -12.00 -11.62 -14.21
CA CYS A 398 -10.88 -12.01 -13.33
C CYS A 398 -11.24 -11.94 -11.85
N VAL A 399 -11.80 -10.80 -11.40
CA VAL A 399 -12.15 -10.58 -9.99
C VAL A 399 -13.48 -11.25 -9.70
N VAL A 400 -13.44 -12.45 -9.13
CA VAL A 400 -14.62 -13.28 -8.88
C VAL A 400 -15.37 -12.88 -7.62
N TYR A 401 -14.69 -12.24 -6.68
CA TYR A 401 -15.27 -11.68 -5.46
C TYR A 401 -14.41 -10.54 -4.94
N SER A 402 -15.00 -9.51 -4.34
CA SER A 402 -14.28 -8.43 -3.66
C SER A 402 -15.12 -7.79 -2.57
N ARG A 403 -14.44 -7.28 -1.55
CA ARG A 403 -14.96 -6.39 -0.52
C ARG A 403 -14.13 -5.12 -0.50
N TYR A 404 -14.78 -3.99 -0.24
CA TYR A 404 -14.13 -2.70 -0.03
C TYR A 404 -14.97 -1.84 0.90
N GLY A 405 -14.32 -0.97 1.65
CA GLY A 405 -14.92 -0.04 2.59
C GLY A 405 -15.58 1.18 1.95
N GLU A 406 -16.14 2.04 2.78
CA GLU A 406 -16.88 3.23 2.33
C GLU A 406 -15.94 4.22 1.61
N ASP A 407 -14.70 4.37 2.07
CA ASP A 407 -13.72 5.29 1.52
C ASP A 407 -12.92 4.71 0.34
N ARG A 408 -13.10 3.42 0.06
CA ARG A 408 -12.51 2.73 -1.11
C ARG A 408 -13.58 2.35 -2.15
N GLN A 409 -14.69 3.10 -2.21
CA GLN A 409 -15.72 2.91 -3.22
C GLN A 409 -15.18 3.12 -4.61
N GLY A 410 -15.40 2.14 -5.48
CA GLY A 410 -14.87 2.15 -6.84
C GLY A 410 -13.65 1.27 -7.04
N SER A 411 -13.09 0.70 -5.96
CA SER A 411 -12.05 -0.34 -6.06
C SER A 411 -12.51 -1.49 -6.93
N THR A 412 -11.69 -1.87 -7.91
CA THR A 412 -12.04 -2.93 -8.88
C THR A 412 -11.39 -4.27 -8.59
N GLY A 413 -10.66 -4.38 -7.48
CA GLY A 413 -10.08 -5.61 -6.95
C GLY A 413 -8.67 -5.94 -7.46
N LEU A 414 -8.14 -5.19 -8.41
CA LEU A 414 -6.74 -5.24 -8.85
C LEU A 414 -6.18 -3.84 -9.03
N SER A 415 -5.00 -3.61 -8.49
CA SER A 415 -4.17 -2.44 -8.79
C SER A 415 -3.20 -2.70 -9.94
N ILE A 416 -2.58 -1.64 -10.43
CA ILE A 416 -1.45 -1.66 -11.35
C ILE A 416 -0.41 -0.67 -10.87
N LEU A 417 0.87 -1.02 -11.01
CA LEU A 417 1.96 -0.10 -10.72
C LEU A 417 1.95 1.04 -11.76
N TYR A 418 1.91 2.29 -11.29
CA TYR A 418 1.92 3.47 -12.15
C TYR A 418 2.72 4.58 -11.47
N PRO A 419 3.68 5.25 -12.15
CA PRO A 419 4.49 6.28 -11.53
C PRO A 419 3.66 7.54 -11.27
N LEU A 420 3.21 7.70 -10.04
CA LEU A 420 2.65 8.97 -9.52
C LEU A 420 3.77 9.94 -9.17
N THR A 421 4.98 9.43 -8.99
CA THR A 421 6.24 10.15 -8.89
C THR A 421 7.30 9.49 -9.79
N SER A 422 8.50 10.06 -9.91
CA SER A 422 9.59 9.44 -10.67
C SER A 422 10.07 8.16 -9.99
N PHE A 423 10.26 7.10 -10.76
CA PHE A 423 10.90 5.88 -10.28
C PHE A 423 12.41 6.05 -10.10
N ASP A 424 12.97 5.38 -9.12
CA ASP A 424 14.41 5.22 -8.98
C ASP A 424 14.95 4.04 -9.83
N ASP A 425 16.28 3.81 -9.80
CA ASP A 425 16.93 2.72 -10.51
C ASP A 425 16.44 1.33 -10.09
N TYR A 426 16.12 1.15 -8.81
CA TYR A 426 15.65 -0.11 -8.26
C TYR A 426 14.22 -0.40 -8.72
N GLU A 427 13.31 0.53 -8.51
CA GLU A 427 11.90 0.44 -8.91
C GLU A 427 11.76 0.16 -10.41
N TYR A 428 12.54 0.89 -11.23
CA TYR A 428 12.58 0.65 -12.68
C TYR A 428 13.02 -0.78 -13.03
N THR A 429 14.08 -1.27 -12.37
CA THR A 429 14.59 -2.62 -12.64
C THR A 429 13.55 -3.68 -12.29
N ILE A 430 12.85 -3.52 -11.14
CA ILE A 430 11.78 -4.42 -10.75
C ILE A 430 10.60 -4.33 -11.72
N LEU A 431 10.13 -3.13 -12.07
CA LEU A 431 9.04 -2.94 -13.03
C LEU A 431 9.33 -3.67 -14.36
N LYS A 432 10.56 -3.59 -14.86
CA LYS A 432 10.97 -4.30 -16.07
C LYS A 432 10.82 -5.82 -15.94
N ASP A 433 11.12 -6.38 -14.77
CA ASP A 433 11.04 -7.82 -14.51
C ASP A 433 9.59 -8.32 -14.35
N VAL A 434 8.67 -7.48 -13.81
CA VAL A 434 7.28 -7.88 -13.51
C VAL A 434 6.24 -7.32 -14.47
N CYS A 435 6.63 -6.50 -15.42
CA CYS A 435 5.76 -5.80 -16.35
C CYS A 435 4.78 -6.73 -17.07
N VAL A 436 3.54 -6.29 -17.17
CA VAL A 436 2.43 -7.05 -17.77
C VAL A 436 2.19 -6.75 -19.25
N SER A 437 2.79 -5.67 -19.78
CA SER A 437 2.62 -5.26 -21.17
C SER A 437 3.83 -4.46 -21.66
N PRO A 438 4.45 -4.83 -22.80
CA PRO A 438 5.50 -4.03 -23.44
C PRO A 438 5.05 -2.62 -23.86
N TYR A 439 3.79 -2.44 -24.25
CA TYR A 439 3.27 -1.10 -24.57
C TYR A 439 3.08 -0.25 -23.32
N TYR A 440 2.69 -0.86 -22.19
CA TYR A 440 2.67 -0.19 -20.91
C TYR A 440 4.05 0.36 -20.55
N MET A 441 5.07 -0.48 -20.60
CA MET A 441 6.46 -0.05 -20.35
C MET A 441 6.89 1.08 -21.27
N SER A 442 6.54 1.01 -22.56
CA SER A 442 6.89 2.07 -23.52
C SER A 442 6.18 3.37 -23.24
N TYR A 443 4.97 3.29 -22.72
CA TYR A 443 4.22 4.47 -22.24
C TYR A 443 4.91 5.08 -21.00
N ILE A 444 5.27 4.26 -20.01
CA ILE A 444 5.99 4.72 -18.81
C ILE A 444 7.36 5.32 -19.20
N ASP A 445 8.10 4.70 -20.09
CA ASP A 445 9.36 5.25 -20.62
C ASP A 445 9.15 6.64 -21.24
N ARG A 446 8.08 6.84 -22.03
CA ARG A 446 7.73 8.15 -22.57
C ARG A 446 7.41 9.17 -21.50
N LEU A 447 6.68 8.78 -20.45
CA LEU A 447 6.39 9.63 -19.28
C LEU A 447 7.69 10.09 -18.61
N SER A 448 8.59 9.16 -18.31
CA SER A 448 9.87 9.46 -17.66
C SER A 448 10.75 10.36 -18.53
N TYR A 449 10.77 10.12 -19.85
CA TYR A 449 11.46 11.03 -20.77
C TYR A 449 10.86 12.45 -20.77
N ALA A 450 9.53 12.57 -20.79
CA ALA A 450 8.85 13.86 -20.73
C ALA A 450 9.16 14.57 -19.41
N ASN A 451 9.11 13.87 -18.28
CA ASN A 451 9.46 14.41 -16.98
C ASN A 451 10.88 15.01 -16.99
N ALA A 452 11.89 14.22 -17.35
CA ALA A 452 13.29 14.67 -17.41
C ALA A 452 13.54 15.85 -18.39
N ASN A 453 12.66 16.04 -19.38
CA ASN A 453 12.83 17.04 -20.42
C ASN A 453 11.79 18.19 -20.37
N GLY A 454 11.21 18.47 -19.20
CA GLY A 454 10.23 19.56 -18.99
C GLY A 454 9.02 19.44 -19.93
N GLY A 455 8.43 18.25 -20.03
CA GLY A 455 7.28 17.92 -20.86
C GLY A 455 7.56 17.80 -22.35
N ASN A 456 8.80 17.99 -22.78
CA ASN A 456 9.14 18.04 -24.19
C ASN A 456 9.49 16.64 -24.73
N LEU A 457 8.76 16.19 -25.74
CA LEU A 457 9.01 14.90 -26.42
C LEU A 457 9.94 15.01 -27.63
N ASN A 458 10.56 16.17 -27.89
CA ASN A 458 11.50 16.33 -29.00
C ASN A 458 12.77 15.49 -28.77
N GLY A 459 12.99 14.52 -29.64
CA GLY A 459 14.13 13.60 -29.55
C GLY A 459 13.81 12.25 -28.94
N TYR A 460 12.62 12.07 -28.36
CA TYR A 460 12.15 10.78 -27.92
C TYR A 460 12.07 9.78 -29.07
N SER A 461 12.61 8.59 -28.87
CA SER A 461 12.57 7.52 -29.87
C SER A 461 11.32 6.67 -29.69
N ASN A 462 10.42 6.69 -30.67
CA ASN A 462 9.24 5.81 -30.68
C ASN A 462 9.55 4.35 -31.05
N ASP A 463 10.79 3.91 -30.95
CA ASP A 463 11.16 2.51 -31.21
C ASP A 463 10.94 1.66 -29.95
N VAL A 464 9.68 1.29 -29.73
CA VAL A 464 9.19 0.48 -28.60
C VAL A 464 10.02 -0.79 -28.36
N TRP A 465 10.65 -1.32 -29.40
CA TRP A 465 11.35 -2.61 -29.36
C TRP A 465 12.79 -2.51 -28.90
N SER A 466 13.44 -1.36 -29.09
CA SER A 466 14.86 -1.19 -28.77
C SER A 466 15.12 -1.10 -27.28
N ILE A 467 14.14 -0.63 -26.50
CA ILE A 467 14.26 -0.33 -25.07
C ILE A 467 14.28 -1.61 -24.23
N PHE A 468 13.43 -2.60 -24.57
CA PHE A 468 13.24 -3.80 -23.73
C PHE A 468 14.15 -4.96 -24.06
N TRP A 469 14.66 -5.05 -25.30
CA TRP A 469 15.27 -6.26 -25.79
C TRP A 469 16.78 -6.14 -26.08
N ASN A 470 17.34 -4.94 -26.01
CA ASN A 470 18.78 -4.73 -26.09
C ASN A 470 19.40 -4.74 -24.70
N ASN A 471 19.76 -5.90 -24.22
CA ASN A 471 20.32 -6.17 -22.89
C ASN A 471 21.65 -5.49 -22.56
N ASP A 472 22.20 -4.60 -23.38
CA ASP A 472 23.58 -4.13 -23.25
C ASP A 472 23.76 -2.60 -23.17
N ASP A 473 22.72 -1.77 -23.20
CA ASP A 473 22.91 -0.31 -23.19
C ASP A 473 22.11 0.39 -22.08
N SER A 474 22.69 0.41 -20.88
CA SER A 474 22.20 1.22 -19.75
C SER A 474 22.28 2.74 -20.01
N SER A 475 22.95 3.16 -21.07
CA SER A 475 23.16 4.57 -21.40
C SER A 475 21.95 5.28 -22.03
N GLN A 476 20.88 4.58 -22.36
CA GLN A 476 19.65 5.18 -22.91
C GLN A 476 18.59 5.53 -21.83
N MET A 477 18.86 5.26 -20.56
CA MET A 477 17.91 5.43 -19.47
C MET A 477 18.37 6.42 -18.40
N ASP A 478 19.44 7.15 -18.65
CA ASP A 478 19.94 8.17 -17.71
C ASP A 478 18.85 9.20 -17.33
N TYR A 479 17.84 9.43 -18.20
CA TYR A 479 16.74 10.35 -17.92
C TYR A 479 15.67 9.81 -16.95
N TRP A 480 15.64 8.51 -16.65
CA TRP A 480 14.70 7.99 -15.66
C TRP A 480 15.01 8.47 -14.25
N LEU A 481 16.28 8.76 -14.00
CA LEU A 481 16.80 9.25 -12.71
C LEU A 481 16.86 10.76 -12.62
N GLU A 482 16.63 11.46 -13.73
CA GLU A 482 16.64 12.92 -13.76
C GLU A 482 15.23 13.45 -13.45
N SER A 483 15.06 14.05 -12.28
CA SER A 483 13.93 14.95 -12.06
C SER A 483 14.17 16.23 -12.88
N GLY A 484 13.30 16.50 -13.83
CA GLY A 484 13.30 17.77 -14.54
C GLY A 484 12.88 18.92 -13.62
N ASP A 485 13.15 20.15 -14.05
CA ASP A 485 12.50 21.32 -13.43
C ASP A 485 10.97 21.23 -13.65
N SER A 486 10.19 21.71 -12.68
CA SER A 486 8.73 21.77 -12.83
C SER A 486 8.33 22.51 -14.10
N MET A 487 7.31 22.00 -14.76
CA MET A 487 6.75 22.59 -15.98
C MET A 487 5.86 23.80 -15.71
N VAL A 488 5.52 24.06 -14.45
CA VAL A 488 4.66 25.16 -14.06
C VAL A 488 5.46 26.42 -13.86
N LEU A 489 5.14 27.44 -14.64
CA LEU A 489 5.72 28.77 -14.54
C LEU A 489 4.67 29.76 -14.04
N LEU A 490 5.08 30.67 -13.16
CA LEU A 490 4.22 31.74 -12.67
C LEU A 490 4.38 33.00 -13.55
N SER A 491 3.27 33.57 -13.95
CA SER A 491 3.25 34.87 -14.65
C SER A 491 3.16 36.06 -13.69
N GLU A 492 2.67 35.83 -12.47
CA GLU A 492 2.58 36.79 -11.39
C GLU A 492 2.84 36.10 -10.07
N GLN A 493 3.73 36.64 -9.25
CA GLN A 493 4.07 36.14 -7.93
C GLN A 493 3.00 36.52 -6.88
N PRO A 494 2.93 35.83 -5.71
CA PRO A 494 1.91 36.08 -4.71
C PRO A 494 1.86 37.55 -4.23
N TYR A 495 0.65 38.02 -4.08
CA TYR A 495 0.32 39.34 -3.52
C TYR A 495 -1.00 39.27 -2.75
N LEU A 496 -1.25 40.25 -1.87
CA LEU A 496 -2.55 40.45 -1.25
C LEU A 496 -3.37 41.42 -2.11
N ASP A 497 -4.60 41.01 -2.44
CA ASP A 497 -5.53 41.85 -3.11
C ASP A 497 -6.20 42.90 -2.16
N ASP A 498 -7.06 43.76 -2.70
CA ASP A 498 -7.76 44.80 -1.94
C ASP A 498 -8.77 44.22 -0.92
N ASP A 499 -9.20 43.00 -1.08
CA ASP A 499 -10.15 42.25 -0.22
C ASP A 499 -9.42 41.39 0.82
N GLY A 500 -8.09 41.27 0.78
CA GLY A 500 -7.24 40.54 1.73
C GLY A 500 -6.99 39.09 1.34
N TYR A 501 -7.25 38.70 0.09
CA TYR A 501 -6.93 37.37 -0.40
C TYR A 501 -5.50 37.31 -0.94
N TYR A 502 -4.84 36.18 -0.71
CA TYR A 502 -3.58 35.86 -1.36
C TYR A 502 -3.84 35.41 -2.79
N CYS A 503 -3.23 36.08 -3.75
CA CYS A 503 -3.44 35.83 -5.16
C CYS A 503 -2.12 35.65 -5.87
N PHE A 504 -2.05 34.79 -6.88
CA PHE A 504 -0.97 34.68 -7.85
C PHE A 504 -1.54 34.18 -9.19
N THR A 505 -0.74 34.18 -10.25
CA THR A 505 -1.22 33.76 -11.56
C THR A 505 -0.23 32.80 -12.22
N ILE A 506 -0.72 31.62 -12.61
CA ILE A 506 0.01 30.63 -13.40
C ILE A 506 0.07 31.11 -14.85
N ASN A 507 1.19 30.89 -15.52
CA ASN A 507 1.32 31.17 -16.94
C ASN A 507 0.35 30.27 -17.73
N SER A 508 -0.40 30.87 -18.66
CA SER A 508 -1.39 30.15 -19.47
C SER A 508 -0.81 28.95 -20.24
N ASP A 509 0.47 29.02 -20.63
CA ASP A 509 1.13 27.95 -21.38
C ASP A 509 1.54 26.75 -20.44
N SER A 510 1.53 26.97 -19.12
CA SER A 510 1.84 25.96 -18.09
C SER A 510 0.61 25.44 -17.36
N LEU A 511 -0.56 26.06 -17.56
CA LEU A 511 -1.77 25.72 -16.82
C LEU A 511 -2.20 24.26 -17.05
N ASP A 512 -2.01 23.75 -18.26
CA ASP A 512 -2.31 22.37 -18.62
C ASP A 512 -1.40 21.35 -17.92
N TYR A 513 -0.27 21.78 -17.36
CA TYR A 513 0.65 20.93 -16.63
C TYR A 513 0.49 21.03 -15.11
N THR A 514 -0.38 21.89 -14.61
CA THR A 514 -0.64 22.04 -13.17
C THR A 514 -1.53 20.92 -12.68
N GLN A 515 -1.09 20.18 -11.66
CA GLN A 515 -1.84 19.12 -11.02
C GLN A 515 -2.53 19.61 -9.74
N THR A 516 -1.74 19.99 -8.75
CA THR A 516 -2.22 20.37 -7.41
C THR A 516 -1.51 21.63 -6.94
N ILE A 517 -2.21 22.44 -6.16
CA ILE A 517 -1.66 23.64 -5.52
C ILE A 517 -1.95 23.55 -4.03
N TYR A 518 -0.89 23.64 -3.23
CA TYR A 518 -1.00 23.76 -1.79
C TYR A 518 -0.59 25.17 -1.35
N CYS A 519 -1.24 25.69 -0.32
CA CYS A 519 -0.64 26.76 0.47
C CYS A 519 0.34 26.15 1.48
N ASN A 520 1.38 26.90 1.83
CA ASN A 520 2.38 26.52 2.81
C ASN A 520 2.57 27.65 3.81
N VAL A 521 2.56 27.33 5.09
CA VAL A 521 2.74 28.26 6.19
C VAL A 521 4.02 27.92 6.93
N MET A 522 4.90 28.91 7.13
CA MET A 522 6.10 28.78 7.95
C MET A 522 6.12 29.83 9.06
N GLN A 523 6.66 29.48 10.22
CA GLN A 523 6.80 30.36 11.38
C GLN A 523 8.25 30.79 11.57
N TYR A 524 8.51 32.11 11.62
CA TYR A 524 9.82 32.64 12.00
C TYR A 524 10.09 32.42 13.49
N ILE A 525 11.23 31.80 13.80
CA ILE A 525 11.71 31.55 15.15
C ILE A 525 12.67 32.66 15.57
N ASP A 526 13.44 33.15 14.60
CA ASP A 526 14.31 34.33 14.69
C ASP A 526 14.40 35.00 13.32
N ASP A 527 15.35 35.93 13.14
CA ASP A 527 15.51 36.72 11.93
C ASP A 527 15.80 35.90 10.65
N THR A 528 16.18 34.62 10.80
CA THR A 528 16.65 33.76 9.69
C THR A 528 16.16 32.32 9.73
N ASN A 529 15.71 31.81 10.88
CA ASN A 529 15.27 30.45 11.01
C ASN A 529 13.74 30.37 11.02
N VAL A 530 13.19 29.42 10.26
CA VAL A 530 11.75 29.19 10.16
C VAL A 530 11.42 27.72 10.42
N TYR A 531 10.27 27.47 11.01
CA TYR A 531 9.63 26.15 11.10
C TYR A 531 8.60 26.02 10.00
N ASP A 532 8.60 24.89 9.29
CA ASP A 532 7.50 24.51 8.42
C ASP A 532 6.32 24.03 9.27
N LEU A 533 5.18 24.66 9.08
CA LEU A 533 3.91 24.26 9.70
C LEU A 533 3.07 23.37 8.77
N GLY A 534 3.55 23.12 7.54
CA GLY A 534 2.93 22.21 6.61
C GLY A 534 2.05 22.89 5.55
N THR A 535 1.14 22.11 4.98
CA THR A 535 0.38 22.49 3.78
C THR A 535 -1.11 22.25 3.94
N ASP A 536 -1.89 23.06 3.20
CA ASP A 536 -3.33 22.91 3.02
C ASP A 536 -3.63 23.18 1.52
N ASP A 537 -4.71 22.60 0.99
CA ASP A 537 -5.13 22.76 -0.41
C ASP A 537 -6.37 23.65 -0.60
N TYR A 538 -6.79 24.37 0.44
CA TYR A 538 -7.98 25.23 0.39
C TYR A 538 -7.77 26.46 -0.49
N VAL A 539 -7.51 26.23 -1.79
CA VAL A 539 -7.26 27.26 -2.80
C VAL A 539 -8.33 27.23 -3.88
N TYR A 540 -8.69 28.40 -4.40
CA TYR A 540 -9.57 28.52 -5.55
C TYR A 540 -8.77 28.83 -6.80
N ILE A 541 -8.99 28.09 -7.89
CA ILE A 541 -8.32 28.26 -9.17
C ILE A 541 -9.35 28.65 -10.25
N ASP A 542 -9.13 29.75 -10.94
CA ASP A 542 -9.82 30.04 -12.20
C ASP A 542 -9.01 29.45 -13.37
N TRP A 543 -9.37 28.28 -13.81
CA TRP A 543 -8.71 27.57 -14.91
C TRP A 543 -8.73 28.29 -16.26
N ASN A 544 -9.52 29.37 -16.45
CA ASN A 544 -9.51 30.14 -17.69
C ASN A 544 -8.44 31.22 -17.68
N SER A 545 -8.16 31.81 -16.53
CA SER A 545 -7.17 32.90 -16.39
C SER A 545 -5.86 32.43 -15.76
N GLY A 546 -5.83 31.27 -15.10
CA GLY A 546 -4.71 30.79 -14.29
C GLY A 546 -4.57 31.53 -12.96
N GLN A 547 -5.57 32.33 -12.57
CA GLN A 547 -5.54 33.02 -11.28
C GLN A 547 -5.88 32.07 -10.16
N VAL A 548 -5.02 32.04 -9.17
CA VAL A 548 -5.19 31.28 -7.92
C VAL A 548 -5.46 32.26 -6.79
N THR A 549 -6.41 31.93 -5.93
CA THR A 549 -6.83 32.77 -4.81
C THR A 549 -7.03 31.93 -3.59
N ASP A 550 -6.50 32.37 -2.45
CA ASP A 550 -6.74 31.77 -1.14
C ASP A 550 -7.14 32.82 -0.11
N GLY A 551 -8.11 32.42 0.75
CA GLY A 551 -8.65 33.25 1.81
C GLY A 551 -8.07 32.92 3.19
N PHE A 552 -6.81 32.53 3.29
CA PHE A 552 -6.14 32.22 4.56
C PHE A 552 -6.32 33.36 5.59
N ASP A 553 -6.85 33.03 6.75
CA ASP A 553 -7.24 33.99 7.79
C ASP A 553 -6.40 33.89 9.08
N GLY A 554 -5.29 33.12 9.05
CA GLY A 554 -4.41 32.88 10.16
C GLY A 554 -4.87 31.74 11.09
N MET A 555 -5.87 30.94 10.68
CA MET A 555 -6.27 29.74 11.39
C MET A 555 -5.37 28.57 11.05
N TRP A 556 -4.95 27.81 12.05
CA TRP A 556 -4.11 26.62 11.90
C TRP A 556 -4.36 25.58 12.98
N TYR A 557 -3.91 24.36 12.77
CA TYR A 557 -4.05 23.29 13.74
C TYR A 557 -2.98 23.39 14.84
N SER A 558 -3.41 23.16 16.09
CA SER A 558 -2.52 23.22 17.26
C SER A 558 -2.92 22.14 18.27
N LEU A 559 -1.96 21.67 19.06
CA LEU A 559 -2.27 20.93 20.28
C LEU A 559 -3.05 21.82 21.26
N ALA A 560 -3.82 21.22 22.16
CA ALA A 560 -4.66 21.95 23.13
C ALA A 560 -3.88 22.85 24.11
N ASP A 561 -2.57 22.75 24.17
CA ASP A 561 -1.68 23.65 24.92
C ASP A 561 -1.21 24.87 24.09
N GLY A 562 -1.61 24.93 22.82
CA GLY A 562 -1.34 26.05 21.89
C GLY A 562 -0.09 25.90 21.05
N GLN A 563 0.55 24.75 21.03
CA GLN A 563 1.66 24.48 20.11
C GLN A 563 1.09 24.24 18.70
N PRO A 564 1.50 25.00 17.66
CA PRO A 564 1.09 24.69 16.29
C PRO A 564 1.64 23.34 15.85
N LEU A 565 0.95 22.67 14.94
CA LEU A 565 1.36 21.40 14.37
C LEU A 565 1.84 21.61 12.93
N SER A 566 2.82 20.83 12.52
CA SER A 566 3.14 20.66 11.10
C SER A 566 2.10 19.70 10.51
N THR A 567 1.19 20.23 9.68
CA THR A 567 0.08 19.46 9.11
C THR A 567 0.23 19.37 7.60
N TYR A 568 0.17 18.15 7.07
CA TYR A 568 0.24 17.89 5.64
C TYR A 568 -1.03 17.19 5.20
N LEU A 569 -1.79 17.79 4.28
CA LEU A 569 -3.02 17.20 3.78
C LEU A 569 -2.70 15.92 3.01
N VAL A 570 -3.33 14.82 3.39
CA VAL A 570 -3.13 13.50 2.78
C VAL A 570 -4.41 12.90 2.21
N GLU A 571 -5.58 13.32 2.70
CA GLU A 571 -6.86 12.90 2.17
C GLU A 571 -7.90 14.01 2.30
N GLN A 572 -8.75 14.16 1.29
CA GLN A 572 -9.85 15.12 1.28
C GLN A 572 -11.08 14.51 0.61
N ASN A 573 -12.25 14.77 1.20
CA ASN A 573 -13.55 14.50 0.58
C ASN A 573 -14.59 15.57 0.97
N ASP A 574 -15.86 15.38 0.59
CA ASP A 574 -16.94 16.35 0.85
C ASP A 574 -17.25 16.56 2.35
N ASP A 575 -16.86 15.63 3.22
CA ASP A 575 -17.21 15.61 4.65
C ASP A 575 -16.03 15.92 5.59
N TYR A 576 -14.79 15.64 5.17
CA TYR A 576 -13.59 15.83 6.02
C TYR A 576 -12.29 15.99 5.24
N ASN A 577 -11.26 16.50 5.94
CA ASN A 577 -9.84 16.39 5.58
C ASN A 577 -9.12 15.51 6.58
N ILE A 578 -8.12 14.74 6.13
CA ILE A 578 -7.14 14.06 6.97
C ILE A 578 -5.77 14.67 6.73
N TYR A 579 -5.09 14.95 7.82
CA TYR A 579 -3.72 15.49 7.82
C TYR A 579 -2.76 14.51 8.47
N SER A 580 -1.60 14.35 7.88
CA SER A 580 -0.44 13.70 8.49
C SER A 580 0.35 14.71 9.32
N VAL A 581 0.74 14.35 10.53
CA VAL A 581 1.39 15.25 11.49
C VAL A 581 2.60 14.55 12.10
N PRO A 582 3.85 14.94 11.76
CA PRO A 582 5.04 14.30 12.30
C PRO A 582 5.22 14.60 13.79
N VAL A 583 5.44 13.56 14.59
CA VAL A 583 5.60 13.65 16.05
C VAL A 583 6.58 12.62 16.59
N LEU A 584 7.04 12.81 17.83
CA LEU A 584 7.46 11.69 18.67
C LEU A 584 6.26 11.28 19.54
N LEU A 585 5.78 10.08 19.38
CA LEU A 585 4.76 9.46 20.22
C LEU A 585 5.48 8.51 21.20
N ASN A 586 5.37 8.81 22.49
CA ASN A 586 6.11 8.07 23.55
C ASN A 586 7.63 8.00 23.33
N GLY A 587 8.19 8.92 22.53
CA GLY A 587 9.60 9.01 22.20
C GLY A 587 10.03 8.38 20.89
N GLU A 588 9.11 7.68 20.20
CA GLU A 588 9.34 7.08 18.86
C GLU A 588 8.75 7.99 17.75
N TYR A 589 9.43 8.06 16.62
CA TYR A 589 9.00 8.87 15.47
C TYR A 589 7.83 8.20 14.76
N THR A 590 6.77 8.97 14.50
CA THR A 590 5.59 8.51 13.76
C THR A 590 4.80 9.71 13.22
N TYR A 591 3.74 9.47 12.47
CA TYR A 591 2.78 10.47 12.04
C TYR A 591 1.42 10.27 12.72
N LEU A 592 0.86 11.34 13.29
CA LEU A 592 -0.54 11.31 13.69
C LEU A 592 -1.44 11.53 12.48
N ARG A 593 -2.50 10.76 12.35
CA ARG A 593 -3.62 11.01 11.45
C ARG A 593 -4.62 11.92 12.15
N VAL A 594 -4.76 13.15 11.70
CA VAL A 594 -5.66 14.16 12.27
C VAL A 594 -6.77 14.47 11.29
N GLN A 595 -8.00 14.12 11.64
CA GLN A 595 -9.19 14.42 10.85
C GLN A 595 -9.77 15.77 11.25
N TYR A 596 -10.15 16.59 10.27
CA TYR A 596 -11.04 17.74 10.43
C TYR A 596 -12.37 17.48 9.74
N SER A 597 -13.47 17.53 10.49
CA SER A 597 -14.82 17.27 9.97
C SER A 597 -15.53 18.58 9.60
N TYR A 598 -15.93 18.74 8.34
CA TYR A 598 -16.66 19.92 7.86
C TYR A 598 -18.06 20.07 8.48
N PRO A 599 -18.87 19.00 8.68
CA PRO A 599 -20.25 19.12 9.18
C PRO A 599 -20.38 19.73 10.57
N ASP A 600 -19.38 19.54 11.44
CA ASP A 600 -19.43 20.01 12.83
C ASP A 600 -18.22 20.86 13.26
N GLY A 601 -17.22 21.01 12.38
CA GLY A 601 -16.02 21.81 12.63
C GLY A 601 -15.12 21.23 13.73
N THR A 602 -15.14 19.91 13.93
CA THR A 602 -14.36 19.25 14.97
C THR A 602 -13.09 18.62 14.41
N THR A 603 -12.07 18.55 15.26
CA THR A 603 -10.82 17.82 14.99
C THR A 603 -10.77 16.55 15.83
N LYS A 604 -10.13 15.50 15.29
CA LYS A 604 -9.93 14.23 15.99
C LYS A 604 -8.60 13.62 15.56
N ILE A 605 -7.83 13.10 16.52
CA ILE A 605 -6.73 12.19 16.23
C ILE A 605 -7.36 10.82 15.97
N LEU A 606 -7.17 10.28 14.77
CA LEU A 606 -7.66 8.95 14.39
C LEU A 606 -6.73 7.87 14.95
N GLY A 607 -5.44 8.08 14.88
CA GLY A 607 -4.39 7.19 15.35
C GLY A 607 -3.01 7.70 14.96
N ALA A 608 -2.01 6.83 14.99
CA ALA A 608 -0.68 7.08 14.48
C ALA A 608 -0.31 6.04 13.42
N TRP A 609 0.46 6.44 12.40
CA TRP A 609 0.84 5.60 11.27
C TRP A 609 2.25 5.95 10.79
N ASP A 610 3.09 4.95 10.62
CA ASP A 610 4.52 5.16 10.37
C ASP A 610 4.86 5.44 8.89
N GLY A 611 3.85 5.42 8.03
CA GLY A 611 4.05 5.68 6.60
C GLY A 611 4.62 4.48 5.85
N ILE A 612 5.13 4.78 4.65
CA ILE A 612 5.85 3.84 3.80
C ILE A 612 7.33 4.11 3.99
N GLN A 613 8.07 3.10 4.42
CA GLN A 613 9.52 3.20 4.62
C GLN A 613 10.28 3.13 3.28
N ASP A 614 11.55 3.52 3.27
CA ASP A 614 12.41 3.51 2.07
C ASP A 614 12.54 2.12 1.42
N ASN A 615 12.40 1.04 2.20
CA ASN A 615 12.38 -0.34 1.72
C ASN A 615 10.98 -0.80 1.25
N GLY A 616 9.99 0.12 1.20
CA GLY A 616 8.62 -0.15 0.79
C GLY A 616 7.76 -0.87 1.82
N LEU A 617 8.27 -1.10 3.04
CA LEU A 617 7.48 -1.63 4.13
C LEU A 617 6.37 -0.62 4.45
N SER A 618 5.12 -1.06 4.35
CA SER A 618 3.94 -0.30 4.72
C SER A 618 3.44 -0.79 6.07
N SER A 619 3.33 0.12 7.05
CA SER A 619 2.70 -0.21 8.31
C SER A 619 1.29 -0.74 8.07
N ARG A 620 0.93 -1.82 8.80
CA ARG A 620 -0.47 -2.22 8.91
C ARG A 620 -1.17 -1.20 9.76
N ASP A 621 -2.16 -0.59 9.60
CA ASP A 621 -3.03 0.26 10.40
C ASP A 621 -2.43 1.45 11.16
N THR A 622 -3.34 2.38 11.41
CA THR A 622 -3.19 3.39 12.46
C THR A 622 -3.40 2.76 13.84
N TYR A 623 -2.38 2.78 14.68
CA TYR A 623 -2.56 2.37 16.07
C TYR A 623 -3.18 3.48 16.94
N SER A 624 -4.15 3.09 17.77
CA SER A 624 -4.92 4.02 18.58
C SER A 624 -4.14 4.53 19.79
N LEU A 625 -4.08 5.85 19.98
CA LEU A 625 -3.47 6.46 21.15
C LEU A 625 -4.27 6.16 22.43
N GLN A 626 -3.58 6.02 23.54
CA GLN A 626 -4.15 5.85 24.87
C GLN A 626 -4.00 7.12 25.69
N ALA A 627 -5.01 7.43 26.54
CA ALA A 627 -4.91 8.58 27.45
C ALA A 627 -3.69 8.41 28.40
N GLY A 628 -2.77 9.37 28.32
CA GLY A 628 -1.49 9.34 29.03
C GLY A 628 -0.28 9.23 28.12
N ASP A 629 -0.46 8.88 26.84
CA ASP A 629 0.60 8.92 25.84
C ASP A 629 1.18 10.31 25.71
N THR A 630 2.46 10.40 25.36
CA THR A 630 3.15 11.67 25.18
C THR A 630 3.37 11.98 23.71
N ILE A 631 3.02 13.19 23.29
CA ILE A 631 3.17 13.71 21.94
C ILE A 631 4.17 14.86 21.96
N VAL A 632 5.20 14.81 21.12
CA VAL A 632 6.14 15.92 20.90
C VAL A 632 6.09 16.30 19.42
N PRO A 633 5.55 17.47 19.05
CA PRO A 633 5.55 17.92 17.65
C PRO A 633 6.97 18.01 17.07
N ILE A 634 7.10 17.65 15.81
CA ILE A 634 8.35 17.77 15.04
C ILE A 634 8.14 18.83 13.96
N TYR A 635 9.15 19.67 13.75
CA TYR A 635 9.13 20.72 12.75
C TYR A 635 10.36 20.62 11.86
N ASP A 636 10.18 20.61 10.58
CA ASP A 636 11.27 20.85 9.64
C ASP A 636 11.75 22.29 9.77
N CYS A 637 13.07 22.46 9.87
CA CYS A 637 13.69 23.76 10.01
C CYS A 637 14.40 24.17 8.75
N TYR A 638 14.16 25.42 8.35
CA TYR A 638 14.81 26.01 7.20
C TYR A 638 15.51 27.30 7.59
N ILE A 639 16.52 27.67 6.79
CA ILE A 639 17.23 28.95 6.89
C ILE A 639 16.77 29.84 5.72
N ASP A 640 16.20 30.98 6.05
CA ASP A 640 15.82 32.01 5.06
C ASP A 640 17.08 32.64 4.47
N GLN A 641 17.30 32.44 3.18
CA GLN A 641 18.41 33.02 2.40
C GLN A 641 17.98 34.30 1.64
N GLY A 642 16.72 34.70 1.77
CA GLY A 642 16.11 35.87 1.14
C GLY A 642 15.41 35.54 -0.18
N ASP A 643 15.98 34.72 -1.02
CA ASP A 643 15.40 34.31 -2.30
C ASP A 643 14.91 32.83 -2.29
N TYR A 644 15.32 32.05 -1.28
CA TYR A 644 14.95 30.64 -1.09
C TYR A 644 15.18 30.20 0.37
N TYR A 645 14.65 29.04 0.75
CA TYR A 645 14.84 28.42 2.05
C TYR A 645 15.74 27.19 1.92
N ASP A 646 16.79 27.12 2.76
CA ASP A 646 17.67 25.96 2.88
C ASP A 646 17.23 25.09 4.05
N TYR A 647 16.95 23.80 3.81
CA TYR A 647 16.72 22.84 4.89
C TYR A 647 17.92 22.75 5.82
N SER A 648 17.72 22.77 7.13
CA SER A 648 18.78 22.76 8.10
C SER A 648 18.79 21.55 9.02
N ASP A 649 17.69 21.23 9.68
CA ASP A 649 17.54 20.12 10.63
C ASP A 649 16.08 20.05 11.14
N TYR A 650 15.79 19.12 12.04
CA TYR A 650 14.53 19.05 12.79
C TYR A 650 14.59 19.85 14.07
N SER A 651 13.44 20.36 14.51
CA SER A 651 13.23 20.89 15.83
C SER A 651 12.05 20.19 16.51
N TYR A 652 12.08 20.16 17.82
CA TYR A 652 11.06 19.49 18.62
C TYR A 652 10.29 20.51 19.45
N GLY A 653 8.97 20.34 19.48
CA GLY A 653 8.10 21.07 20.39
C GLY A 653 8.26 20.63 21.84
N THR A 654 7.35 21.03 22.70
CA THR A 654 7.29 20.58 24.10
C THR A 654 6.37 19.39 24.23
N GLU A 655 6.71 18.46 25.13
CA GLU A 655 5.90 17.28 25.42
C GLU A 655 4.48 17.63 25.84
N TYR A 656 3.50 17.08 25.17
CA TYR A 656 2.08 17.17 25.45
C TYR A 656 1.57 15.78 25.90
N THR A 657 0.73 15.73 26.93
CA THR A 657 0.10 14.47 27.35
C THR A 657 -1.29 14.35 26.72
N TYR A 658 -1.48 13.32 25.90
CA TYR A 658 -2.75 13.00 25.25
C TYR A 658 -3.83 12.68 26.28
N LYS A 659 -5.00 13.29 26.13
CA LYS A 659 -6.13 13.15 27.06
C LYS A 659 -7.18 12.17 26.57
N GLY A 660 -7.32 12.03 25.26
CA GLY A 660 -8.32 11.15 24.64
C GLY A 660 -9.75 11.65 24.82
N ASP A 661 -9.94 12.96 25.04
CA ASP A 661 -11.28 13.55 25.25
C ASP A 661 -11.85 14.24 23.99
N GLY A 662 -11.16 14.09 22.85
CA GLY A 662 -11.55 14.69 21.57
C GLY A 662 -11.26 16.20 21.45
N ASN A 663 -10.46 16.75 22.37
CA ASN A 663 -10.03 18.16 22.34
C ASN A 663 -8.51 18.29 22.39
N ASP A 664 -7.79 17.28 21.95
CA ASP A 664 -6.33 17.27 21.97
C ASP A 664 -5.72 18.07 20.83
N VAL A 665 -6.41 18.16 19.68
CA VAL A 665 -6.08 19.02 18.54
C VAL A 665 -7.21 20.01 18.29
N LEU A 666 -6.87 21.25 18.02
CA LEU A 666 -7.82 22.34 17.81
C LEU A 666 -7.43 23.15 16.57
N LEU A 667 -8.42 23.49 15.73
CA LEU A 667 -8.27 24.54 14.71
C LEU A 667 -8.47 25.89 15.40
N GLY A 668 -7.48 26.75 15.35
CA GLY A 668 -7.48 28.06 16.01
C GLY A 668 -6.52 29.04 15.38
N VAL A 669 -6.57 30.31 15.82
CA VAL A 669 -5.64 31.33 15.33
C VAL A 669 -4.21 30.97 15.72
N LEU A 670 -3.28 31.12 14.79
CA LEU A 670 -1.85 30.92 15.02
C LEU A 670 -1.36 31.71 16.26
N PRO A 671 -0.39 31.19 17.00
CA PRO A 671 0.24 31.92 18.10
C PRO A 671 0.82 33.25 17.66
N LYS A 672 1.02 34.18 18.61
CA LYS A 672 1.74 35.42 18.34
C LYS A 672 3.11 35.14 17.74
N GLY A 673 3.38 35.73 16.58
CA GLY A 673 4.66 35.60 15.86
C GLY A 673 4.65 36.22 14.48
N ASP A 674 5.78 36.08 13.80
CA ASP A 674 5.94 36.44 12.41
C ASP A 674 5.94 35.15 11.58
N TYR A 675 5.29 35.21 10.41
CA TYR A 675 5.04 34.08 9.55
C TYR A 675 5.28 34.46 8.09
N CYS A 676 5.52 33.45 7.27
CA CYS A 676 5.44 33.60 5.81
C CYS A 676 4.44 32.60 5.24
N TYR A 677 3.81 33.03 4.16
CA TYR A 677 2.81 32.32 3.42
C TYR A 677 3.25 32.21 1.97
N SER A 678 3.25 31.01 1.41
CA SER A 678 3.63 30.73 0.02
C SER A 678 2.75 29.66 -0.59
N PHE A 679 2.93 29.40 -1.89
CA PHE A 679 2.27 28.32 -2.58
C PHE A 679 3.29 27.32 -3.11
N ILE A 680 2.94 26.02 -3.04
CA ILE A 680 3.67 24.92 -3.66
C ILE A 680 2.78 24.39 -4.78
N ILE A 681 3.26 24.44 -6.00
CA ILE A 681 2.52 24.03 -7.19
C ILE A 681 3.17 22.75 -7.72
N TYR A 682 2.46 21.67 -7.70
CA TYR A 682 2.91 20.40 -8.29
C TYR A 682 2.44 20.30 -9.73
N ASP A 683 3.33 19.85 -10.58
CA ASP A 683 2.98 19.49 -11.95
C ASP A 683 2.51 18.02 -12.04
N ILE A 684 2.00 17.67 -13.22
CA ILE A 684 1.48 16.34 -13.55
C ILE A 684 2.53 15.21 -13.48
N PHE A 685 3.80 15.52 -13.29
CA PHE A 685 4.90 14.57 -13.11
C PHE A 685 5.42 14.57 -11.66
N GLY A 686 4.71 15.25 -10.75
CA GLY A 686 5.08 15.31 -9.34
C GLY A 686 6.22 16.29 -9.01
N GLN A 687 6.67 17.12 -9.99
CA GLN A 687 7.69 18.13 -9.74
C GLN A 687 7.05 19.40 -9.17
N SER A 688 7.70 20.04 -8.20
CA SER A 688 7.16 21.22 -7.53
C SER A 688 7.78 22.52 -8.01
N THR A 689 6.97 23.57 -8.03
CA THR A 689 7.39 24.98 -8.14
C THR A 689 6.96 25.70 -6.88
N TYR A 690 7.88 26.44 -6.27
CA TYR A 690 7.60 27.29 -5.11
C TYR A 690 7.37 28.73 -5.57
N SER A 691 6.31 29.35 -5.06
CA SER A 691 6.10 30.77 -5.25
C SER A 691 7.01 31.62 -4.34
N ASP A 692 7.15 32.94 -4.64
CA ASP A 692 7.60 33.87 -3.61
C ASP A 692 6.62 33.84 -2.41
N TYR A 693 7.03 34.39 -1.27
CA TYR A 693 6.22 34.36 -0.05
C TYR A 693 5.75 35.76 0.36
N VAL A 694 4.64 35.80 1.10
CA VAL A 694 4.10 37.03 1.73
C VAL A 694 4.30 36.88 3.25
N ILE A 695 4.92 37.92 3.86
CA ILE A 695 5.11 37.95 5.32
C ILE A 695 3.86 38.51 5.98
N PHE A 696 3.42 37.89 7.06
CA PHE A 696 2.37 38.39 7.94
C PHE A 696 2.75 38.19 9.40
N SER A 697 2.07 38.88 10.31
CA SER A 697 2.29 38.79 11.75
C SER A 697 0.99 38.59 12.48
N VAL A 698 1.02 37.83 13.58
CA VAL A 698 -0.12 37.62 14.50
C VAL A 698 0.22 38.26 15.85
N ASP A 699 -0.69 39.10 16.39
CA ASP A 699 -0.49 39.77 17.67
C ASP A 699 -1.03 38.95 18.87
N GLU A 700 -0.92 39.52 20.08
CA GLU A 700 -1.37 38.88 21.33
C GLU A 700 -2.90 38.68 21.39
N ASP A 701 -3.66 39.40 20.62
CA ASP A 701 -5.13 39.33 20.52
C ASP A 701 -5.58 38.41 19.35
N GLY A 702 -4.64 37.78 18.63
CA GLY A 702 -4.89 36.94 17.47
C GLY A 702 -5.29 37.74 16.22
N GLN A 703 -4.92 39.01 16.11
CA GLN A 703 -5.16 39.80 14.92
C GLN A 703 -4.01 39.61 13.92
N VAL A 704 -4.38 39.34 12.67
CA VAL A 704 -3.43 39.17 11.57
C VAL A 704 -3.12 40.53 10.93
N TYR A 705 -1.83 40.79 10.70
CA TYR A 705 -1.30 42.02 10.05
C TYR A 705 -0.38 41.63 8.91
N TYR A 706 -0.52 42.31 7.78
CA TYR A 706 0.26 42.09 6.55
C TYR A 706 1.24 43.20 6.31
#